data_e79daf89ede93d6bddf889fc25894eb2
#
_entry.id   e79daf89ede93d6bddf889fc25894eb2
#
_cell.length_a   1.000
_cell.length_b   1.000
_cell.length_c   1.000
_cell.angle_alpha   90.00
_cell.angle_beta   90.00
_cell.angle_gamma   90.00
#
_symmetry.space_group_name_H-M   'P 1'
#
loop_
_entity.id
_entity.type
_entity.pdbx_description
1 polymer ?
#
loop_
_entity_poly.entity_id
_entity_poly.type
_entity_poly.pdbx_seq_one_letter_code
_entity_poly.pdbx_strand_id
1 'polypeptide(L)'
;MATASKRERILPRTLEEEMRESFLDYSMSVIVQRALPDVRDGLKPVHRRILYAMHEMGLSPDRPYRKCAAVVGDVLGKFHPHGDSAVYDALVRMVQDFSLRMPLIDGQGNFGSIDGDRAAAYRYTEARLEAIATELLDDIEKETVAFQPNFDSQREEPTVLPSRFPNLLVNGSSGIAVGMSTNVPPHNLAEIAAGVRQLVADPDCTVDDLMRHIPGPDFPTGGFVVGLEGIGKMYREGRGRVIMRARVVKEAMRGGKEQLVVTELPYTVNKTKVIEQIASLSKKGKIDDVSDIRDETDRDGIRLVIELKRGADAAGVLKTLFRGTSLQTTFGAHLLALDDGQPCEFDLKQMLERFRDHRLDVIRRRSRFDLEKAEAEKHVVQGLLAALDHIDEVIKIIRASVDRAEASERLQDRFGLSVVQADAILNMRLARLTALERDQLESRLEALEAAIADLRGVLESEERQLQIMLDELGEVVEKYGDARRTVLLDDDEAEVETPVLEGQLADEDVVVTLSHEGFIKRIPMHIYRRRVGSGKALAGMERYDDDYLERIFVARTRGSILAFTENGHCHFLPVLDVPESARASRGKSVYALLEGADRKDRIVSMIPIDDLNVPDRFLVFLSRKGVMKRTPVSDFSHPRSGGVRAAGVKAGDGIMDVVLSDGTADVMLLARGGRAIRFGEDQVSIVGRTAQGVKGMSLKGEDEIAGMLLIRRDSTVLTISEDGLGKRTLVSDFPLQNRGGMGNLAVPAGEENAPIVCALEVVEADEVMIVTAAGQVTRAAADSVPIQGRRTRGKRMVELEPGDRVVEVTRAHGRGGPPAQERVTAKIEKLGASDSDDDQLDLL
;
A
#
# COMPACT_ATOMS: atom_id res chain seq x y z
N MET A 1 58.90 8.46 -55.72
CA MET A 1 57.90 9.20 -55.01
C MET A 1 58.40 9.32 -53.57
N ALA A 2 58.81 10.54 -53.19
CA ALA A 2 59.40 10.79 -51.88
C ALA A 2 58.26 10.84 -50.84
N THR A 3 58.32 9.97 -49.84
CA THR A 3 57.47 10.02 -48.66
C THR A 3 57.83 11.25 -47.85
N ALA A 4 56.96 12.26 -47.85
CA ALA A 4 57.09 13.42 -46.99
C ALA A 4 56.96 12.93 -45.53
N SER A 5 58.02 12.93 -44.78
CA SER A 5 58.07 12.72 -43.38
C SER A 5 57.22 13.81 -42.69
N LYS A 6 56.11 13.46 -42.05
CA LYS A 6 55.42 14.36 -41.11
C LYS A 6 56.43 14.76 -40.03
N ARG A 7 56.91 15.99 -40.05
CA ARG A 7 57.76 16.56 -38.99
C ARG A 7 56.88 16.58 -37.72
N GLU A 8 57.17 15.74 -36.78
CA GLU A 8 56.62 15.84 -35.43
C GLU A 8 56.91 17.23 -34.87
N ARG A 9 55.85 17.94 -34.52
CA ARG A 9 55.98 19.25 -33.91
C ARG A 9 56.03 19.06 -32.39
N ILE A 10 57.23 18.97 -31.83
CA ILE A 10 57.46 18.91 -30.40
C ILE A 10 57.25 20.30 -29.82
N LEU A 11 56.22 20.47 -28.98
CA LEU A 11 55.99 21.68 -28.20
C LEU A 11 56.51 21.44 -26.79
N PRO A 12 57.50 22.21 -26.29
CA PRO A 12 57.94 22.08 -24.91
C PRO A 12 56.83 22.61 -23.97
N ARG A 13 56.41 21.79 -23.00
CA ARG A 13 55.55 22.19 -21.89
C ARG A 13 56.25 21.94 -20.58
N THR A 14 56.05 22.82 -19.60
CA THR A 14 56.52 22.57 -18.23
C THR A 14 55.63 21.51 -17.57
N LEU A 15 56.18 20.69 -16.68
CA LEU A 15 55.47 19.69 -15.95
C LEU A 15 54.29 20.30 -15.15
N GLU A 16 54.46 21.48 -14.63
CA GLU A 16 53.47 22.24 -13.88
C GLU A 16 52.28 22.65 -14.75
N GLU A 17 52.51 23.08 -15.99
CA GLU A 17 51.44 23.41 -16.93
C GLU A 17 50.64 22.19 -17.35
N GLU A 18 51.32 21.09 -17.68
CA GLU A 18 50.70 19.84 -18.07
C GLU A 18 49.86 19.26 -16.90
N MET A 19 50.43 19.24 -15.68
CA MET A 19 49.71 18.78 -14.51
C MET A 19 48.51 19.66 -14.17
N ARG A 20 48.59 20.96 -14.35
CA ARG A 20 47.47 21.89 -14.09
C ARG A 20 46.33 21.61 -15.10
N GLU A 21 46.60 21.53 -16.37
CA GLU A 21 45.59 21.26 -17.40
C GLU A 21 44.97 19.87 -17.19
N SER A 22 45.78 18.82 -17.07
CA SER A 22 45.30 17.47 -16.85
C SER A 22 44.49 17.34 -15.56
N PHE A 23 44.85 18.05 -14.48
CA PHE A 23 44.11 18.03 -13.23
C PHE A 23 42.77 18.79 -13.35
N LEU A 24 42.75 19.91 -14.09
CA LEU A 24 41.51 20.64 -14.37
C LEU A 24 40.55 19.79 -15.20
N ASP A 25 41.03 19.19 -16.29
CA ASP A 25 40.23 18.33 -17.17
C ASP A 25 39.69 17.12 -16.41
N TYR A 26 40.53 16.47 -15.60
CA TYR A 26 40.11 15.38 -14.74
C TYR A 26 39.08 15.85 -13.71
N SER A 27 39.30 16.97 -13.05
CA SER A 27 38.39 17.52 -12.04
C SER A 27 37.03 17.86 -12.64
N MET A 28 37.01 18.52 -13.80
CA MET A 28 35.79 18.84 -14.53
C MET A 28 35.05 17.56 -14.95
N SER A 29 35.76 16.57 -15.45
CA SER A 29 35.15 15.29 -15.84
C SER A 29 34.54 14.59 -14.61
N VAL A 30 35.20 14.57 -13.45
CA VAL A 30 34.68 13.96 -12.23
C VAL A 30 33.46 14.73 -11.70
N ILE A 31 33.46 16.06 -11.77
CA ILE A 31 32.33 16.90 -11.32
C ILE A 31 31.12 16.68 -12.23
N VAL A 32 31.29 16.93 -13.55
CA VAL A 32 30.15 16.99 -14.47
C VAL A 32 29.72 15.62 -14.97
N GLN A 33 30.66 14.68 -15.18
CA GLN A 33 30.35 13.42 -15.84
C GLN A 33 30.31 12.20 -14.91
N ARG A 34 30.45 12.40 -13.58
CA ARG A 34 30.52 11.25 -12.66
C ARG A 34 29.79 11.43 -11.34
N ALA A 35 30.15 12.46 -10.56
CA ALA A 35 29.83 12.51 -9.14
C ALA A 35 28.53 13.25 -8.80
N LEU A 36 28.19 14.32 -9.54
CA LEU A 36 27.05 15.16 -9.26
C LEU A 36 25.82 14.77 -10.10
N PRO A 37 24.63 14.82 -9.52
CA PRO A 37 23.36 14.66 -10.24
C PRO A 37 22.99 15.96 -10.97
N ASP A 38 22.23 15.87 -12.05
CA ASP A 38 21.54 17.02 -12.67
C ASP A 38 20.32 17.39 -11.83
N VAL A 39 20.07 18.68 -11.61
CA VAL A 39 18.97 19.15 -10.77
C VAL A 39 17.60 18.81 -11.34
N ARG A 40 17.49 18.67 -12.67
CA ARG A 40 16.25 18.44 -13.41
C ARG A 40 15.71 17.01 -13.24
N ASP A 41 16.56 15.99 -13.40
CA ASP A 41 16.18 14.58 -13.34
C ASP A 41 16.74 13.82 -12.13
N GLY A 42 17.62 14.47 -11.35
CA GLY A 42 18.22 13.89 -10.14
C GLY A 42 19.21 12.76 -10.39
N LEU A 43 19.62 12.53 -11.63
CA LEU A 43 20.42 11.39 -12.01
C LEU A 43 21.88 11.78 -12.30
N LYS A 44 22.78 10.91 -11.86
CA LYS A 44 24.15 10.94 -12.36
C LYS A 44 24.20 10.31 -13.74
N PRO A 45 25.22 10.62 -14.58
CA PRO A 45 25.32 10.07 -15.93
C PRO A 45 25.21 8.54 -15.98
N VAL A 46 25.81 7.81 -15.04
CA VAL A 46 25.73 6.34 -15.03
C VAL A 46 24.31 5.83 -14.80
N HIS A 47 23.54 6.46 -13.87
CA HIS A 47 22.16 6.07 -13.61
C HIS A 47 21.26 6.36 -14.82
N ARG A 48 21.40 7.54 -15.43
CA ARG A 48 20.67 7.93 -16.64
C ARG A 48 20.93 6.97 -17.79
N ARG A 49 22.20 6.60 -18.03
CA ARG A 49 22.60 5.65 -19.06
C ARG A 49 22.05 4.25 -18.81
N ILE A 50 21.99 3.79 -17.55
CA ILE A 50 21.39 2.49 -17.22
C ILE A 50 19.89 2.50 -17.54
N LEU A 51 19.14 3.49 -17.07
CA LEU A 51 17.70 3.59 -17.31
C LEU A 51 17.38 3.72 -18.79
N TYR A 52 18.14 4.54 -19.52
CA TYR A 52 17.97 4.72 -20.97
C TYR A 52 18.30 3.44 -21.74
N ALA A 53 19.38 2.75 -21.41
CA ALA A 53 19.72 1.46 -22.04
C ALA A 53 18.63 0.41 -21.77
N MET A 54 18.10 0.34 -20.54
CA MET A 54 17.01 -0.59 -20.23
C MET A 54 15.73 -0.25 -20.99
N HIS A 55 15.45 1.03 -21.22
CA HIS A 55 14.35 1.49 -22.07
C HIS A 55 14.55 1.08 -23.53
N GLU A 56 15.73 1.32 -24.14
CA GLU A 56 16.06 0.86 -25.50
C GLU A 56 15.95 -0.68 -25.63
N MET A 57 16.31 -1.42 -24.59
CA MET A 57 16.17 -2.88 -24.57
C MET A 57 14.71 -3.34 -24.41
N GLY A 58 13.76 -2.44 -24.21
CA GLY A 58 12.35 -2.74 -23.98
C GLY A 58 12.07 -3.49 -22.67
N LEU A 59 12.83 -3.20 -21.60
CA LEU A 59 12.69 -3.83 -20.29
C LEU A 59 11.66 -3.11 -19.43
N SER A 60 10.45 -2.93 -19.96
CA SER A 60 9.33 -2.32 -19.21
C SER A 60 8.81 -3.25 -18.10
N PRO A 61 8.04 -2.73 -17.11
CA PRO A 61 7.55 -3.49 -15.95
C PRO A 61 6.70 -4.71 -16.29
N ASP A 62 6.02 -4.70 -17.43
CA ASP A 62 5.18 -5.78 -17.98
C ASP A 62 5.97 -6.88 -18.72
N ARG A 63 7.27 -6.65 -18.97
CA ARG A 63 8.13 -7.58 -19.69
C ARG A 63 8.90 -8.53 -18.75
N PRO A 64 9.35 -9.68 -19.25
CA PRO A 64 10.19 -10.59 -18.47
C PRO A 64 11.51 -9.94 -18.05
N TYR A 65 12.00 -10.34 -16.88
CA TYR A 65 13.34 -9.95 -16.42
C TYR A 65 14.44 -10.38 -17.39
N ARG A 66 15.50 -9.59 -17.43
CA ARG A 66 16.74 -9.90 -18.16
C ARG A 66 17.92 -10.00 -17.19
N LYS A 67 18.89 -10.87 -17.50
CA LYS A 67 20.15 -10.95 -16.74
C LYS A 67 20.81 -9.58 -16.66
N CYS A 68 21.22 -9.16 -15.44
CA CYS A 68 21.98 -7.92 -15.26
C CYS A 68 23.24 -7.86 -16.11
N ALA A 69 23.84 -9.02 -16.42
CA ALA A 69 24.98 -9.11 -17.34
C ALA A 69 24.68 -8.54 -18.75
N ALA A 70 23.44 -8.71 -19.24
CA ALA A 70 23.05 -8.16 -20.54
C ALA A 70 22.87 -6.65 -20.46
N VAL A 71 22.27 -6.13 -19.38
CA VAL A 71 22.10 -4.69 -19.15
C VAL A 71 23.47 -4.01 -19.01
N VAL A 72 24.33 -4.54 -18.13
CA VAL A 72 25.69 -4.01 -17.92
C VAL A 72 26.50 -4.01 -19.22
N GLY A 73 26.43 -5.11 -19.99
CA GLY A 73 27.13 -5.21 -21.27
C GLY A 73 26.64 -4.18 -22.30
N ASP A 74 25.33 -3.94 -22.37
CA ASP A 74 24.74 -2.95 -23.27
C ASP A 74 25.14 -1.53 -22.90
N VAL A 75 25.09 -1.20 -21.62
CA VAL A 75 25.52 0.12 -21.10
C VAL A 75 27.00 0.38 -21.38
N LEU A 76 27.87 -0.60 -21.15
CA LEU A 76 29.31 -0.48 -21.40
C LEU A 76 29.61 -0.30 -22.88
N GLY A 77 28.96 -1.10 -23.72
CA GLY A 77 29.21 -1.08 -25.16
C GLY A 77 28.67 0.15 -25.86
N LYS A 78 27.62 0.76 -25.37
CA LYS A 78 26.94 1.86 -26.05
C LYS A 78 27.19 3.24 -25.42
N PHE A 79 27.25 3.35 -24.08
CA PHE A 79 27.14 4.66 -23.44
C PHE A 79 28.20 4.95 -22.38
N HIS A 80 28.72 3.96 -21.65
CA HIS A 80 29.53 4.21 -20.44
C HIS A 80 30.84 3.40 -20.45
N PRO A 81 31.92 3.92 -21.00
CA PRO A 81 33.19 3.19 -21.20
C PRO A 81 34.04 3.11 -19.92
N HIS A 82 33.48 2.53 -18.86
CA HIS A 82 34.12 2.36 -17.54
C HIS A 82 33.99 0.91 -17.06
N GLY A 83 34.51 0.61 -15.86
CA GLY A 83 34.45 -0.76 -15.31
C GLY A 83 33.01 -1.30 -15.11
N ASP A 84 32.83 -2.58 -15.44
CA ASP A 84 31.56 -3.31 -15.31
C ASP A 84 31.02 -3.32 -13.88
N SER A 85 31.90 -3.41 -12.90
CA SER A 85 31.54 -3.37 -11.47
C SER A 85 30.91 -2.04 -11.08
N ALA A 86 31.40 -0.90 -11.62
CA ALA A 86 30.84 0.41 -11.31
C ALA A 86 29.40 0.57 -11.85
N VAL A 87 29.15 0.07 -13.06
CA VAL A 87 27.81 0.05 -13.66
C VAL A 87 26.87 -0.87 -12.88
N TYR A 88 27.36 -2.08 -12.53
CA TYR A 88 26.56 -3.00 -11.75
C TYR A 88 26.24 -2.49 -10.34
N ASP A 89 27.21 -1.92 -9.63
CA ASP A 89 26.98 -1.34 -8.29
C ASP A 89 25.96 -0.18 -8.33
N ALA A 90 25.97 0.63 -9.40
CA ALA A 90 24.96 1.65 -9.61
C ALA A 90 23.57 1.06 -9.86
N LEU A 91 23.47 0.00 -10.69
CA LEU A 91 22.23 -0.73 -10.91
C LEU A 91 21.71 -1.34 -9.62
N VAL A 92 22.57 -2.01 -8.83
CA VAL A 92 22.21 -2.63 -7.53
C VAL A 92 21.59 -1.61 -6.59
N ARG A 93 22.15 -0.40 -6.48
CA ARG A 93 21.58 0.65 -5.62
C ARG A 93 20.17 1.09 -6.05
N MET A 94 19.90 1.08 -7.35
CA MET A 94 18.57 1.43 -7.87
C MET A 94 17.52 0.35 -7.63
N VAL A 95 17.93 -0.88 -7.27
CA VAL A 95 17.03 -1.98 -6.88
C VAL A 95 16.73 -1.96 -5.38
N GLN A 96 17.65 -1.48 -4.54
CA GLN A 96 17.59 -1.60 -3.09
C GLN A 96 16.55 -0.64 -2.48
N ASP A 97 15.52 -1.16 -1.83
CA ASP A 97 14.45 -0.44 -1.15
C ASP A 97 14.90 0.28 0.14
N PHE A 98 16.06 -0.13 0.70
CA PHE A 98 16.73 0.55 1.81
C PHE A 98 17.72 1.63 1.35
N SER A 99 18.00 1.74 0.06
CA SER A 99 18.91 2.73 -0.53
C SER A 99 18.17 3.88 -1.21
N LEU A 100 17.10 3.59 -1.94
CA LEU A 100 16.22 4.58 -2.59
C LEU A 100 14.85 4.60 -1.91
N ARG A 101 14.29 5.80 -1.77
CA ARG A 101 12.93 5.97 -1.24
C ARG A 101 11.88 5.37 -2.18
N MET A 102 12.14 5.49 -3.47
CA MET A 102 11.40 4.88 -4.57
C MET A 102 12.38 4.17 -5.50
N PRO A 103 12.54 2.84 -5.42
CA PRO A 103 13.40 2.08 -6.33
C PRO A 103 13.04 2.31 -7.79
N LEU A 104 14.04 2.38 -8.66
CA LEU A 104 13.88 2.63 -10.09
C LEU A 104 14.02 1.35 -10.93
N ILE A 105 14.52 0.30 -10.34
CA ILE A 105 14.74 -0.99 -11.00
C ILE A 105 14.12 -2.09 -10.15
N ASP A 106 13.30 -2.93 -10.77
CA ASP A 106 12.76 -4.15 -10.21
C ASP A 106 13.76 -5.29 -10.46
N GLY A 107 14.23 -5.88 -9.36
CA GLY A 107 15.29 -6.90 -9.39
C GLY A 107 14.84 -8.26 -8.89
N GLN A 108 15.27 -9.32 -9.58
CA GLN A 108 15.10 -10.69 -9.15
C GLN A 108 16.44 -11.33 -8.81
N GLY A 109 16.57 -11.79 -7.55
CA GLY A 109 17.81 -12.40 -7.03
C GLY A 109 18.31 -11.71 -5.78
N ASN A 110 19.59 -11.89 -5.44
CA ASN A 110 20.20 -11.25 -4.29
C ASN A 110 20.93 -9.98 -4.70
N PHE A 111 20.35 -8.82 -4.33
CA PHE A 111 20.92 -7.48 -4.54
C PHE A 111 21.54 -6.88 -3.27
N GLY A 112 21.97 -7.72 -2.32
CA GLY A 112 22.55 -7.30 -1.06
C GLY A 112 21.49 -7.15 0.05
N SER A 113 21.94 -6.78 1.24
CA SER A 113 21.10 -6.59 2.42
C SER A 113 21.55 -5.39 3.26
N ILE A 114 20.70 -4.99 4.19
CA ILE A 114 21.02 -3.95 5.19
C ILE A 114 22.15 -4.39 6.15
N ASP A 115 22.46 -5.68 6.18
CA ASP A 115 23.58 -6.27 6.92
C ASP A 115 24.94 -5.95 6.29
N GLY A 116 24.93 -5.42 5.07
CA GLY A 116 26.10 -5.10 4.30
C GLY A 116 26.61 -6.25 3.43
N ASP A 117 25.79 -7.28 3.24
CA ASP A 117 26.06 -8.32 2.25
C ASP A 117 26.10 -7.71 0.86
N ARG A 118 27.05 -8.14 0.07
CA ARG A 118 27.16 -7.72 -1.31
C ARG A 118 26.12 -8.40 -2.18
N ALA A 119 25.72 -7.73 -3.25
CA ALA A 119 24.91 -8.33 -4.29
C ALA A 119 25.62 -9.56 -4.89
N ALA A 120 24.86 -10.55 -5.32
CA ALA A 120 25.38 -11.67 -6.10
C ALA A 120 25.98 -11.15 -7.43
N ALA A 121 26.91 -11.90 -8.04
CA ALA A 121 27.47 -11.50 -9.31
C ALA A 121 26.38 -11.31 -10.39
N TYR A 122 26.53 -10.29 -11.24
CA TYR A 122 25.55 -9.84 -12.24
C TYR A 122 25.07 -10.93 -13.23
N ARG A 123 25.81 -12.05 -13.34
CA ARG A 123 25.38 -13.21 -14.14
C ARG A 123 24.25 -14.03 -13.48
N TYR A 124 24.02 -13.88 -12.17
CA TYR A 124 22.96 -14.57 -11.43
C TYR A 124 21.70 -13.72 -11.23
N THR A 125 21.85 -12.40 -11.11
CA THR A 125 20.74 -11.47 -10.89
C THR A 125 20.07 -11.07 -12.20
N GLU A 126 18.81 -10.71 -12.11
CA GLU A 126 17.98 -10.27 -13.25
C GLU A 126 17.30 -8.95 -12.89
N ALA A 127 17.02 -8.12 -13.88
CA ALA A 127 16.44 -6.81 -13.69
C ALA A 127 15.51 -6.40 -14.83
N ARG A 128 14.57 -5.51 -14.52
CA ARG A 128 13.74 -4.72 -15.44
C ARG A 128 13.46 -3.37 -14.82
N LEU A 129 12.89 -2.43 -15.56
CA LEU A 129 12.48 -1.14 -15.02
C LEU A 129 11.36 -1.33 -13.99
N GLU A 130 11.43 -0.59 -12.88
CA GLU A 130 10.29 -0.43 -11.97
C GLU A 130 9.25 0.51 -12.60
N ALA A 131 7.98 0.37 -12.20
CA ALA A 131 6.90 1.14 -12.80
C ALA A 131 7.12 2.66 -12.69
N ILE A 132 7.59 3.16 -11.57
CA ILE A 132 7.89 4.59 -11.40
C ILE A 132 9.03 5.09 -12.28
N ALA A 133 9.98 4.23 -12.68
CA ALA A 133 11.07 4.62 -13.57
C ALA A 133 10.58 4.94 -14.98
N THR A 134 9.44 4.40 -15.39
CA THR A 134 8.86 4.75 -16.71
C THR A 134 8.39 6.19 -16.74
N GLU A 135 7.98 6.77 -15.60
CA GLU A 135 7.60 8.17 -15.47
C GLU A 135 8.81 9.15 -15.66
N LEU A 136 10.06 8.66 -15.49
CA LEU A 136 11.26 9.44 -15.82
C LEU A 136 11.55 9.46 -17.30
N LEU A 137 11.12 8.44 -18.06
CA LEU A 137 11.43 8.20 -19.45
C LEU A 137 10.29 8.55 -20.41
N ASP A 138 9.10 8.82 -19.85
CA ASP A 138 7.89 9.08 -20.64
C ASP A 138 8.09 10.23 -21.63
N ASP A 139 7.57 10.05 -22.84
CA ASP A 139 7.70 10.99 -23.96
C ASP A 139 9.15 11.25 -24.46
N ILE A 140 10.15 10.42 -24.12
CA ILE A 140 11.54 10.64 -24.54
C ILE A 140 11.70 10.59 -26.08
N GLU A 141 10.85 9.82 -26.77
CA GLU A 141 10.84 9.70 -28.24
C GLU A 141 10.24 10.91 -28.96
N LYS A 142 9.68 11.88 -28.22
CA LYS A 142 9.02 13.08 -28.74
C LYS A 142 9.93 14.32 -28.73
N GLU A 143 11.23 14.14 -28.79
CA GLU A 143 12.25 15.22 -28.79
C GLU A 143 12.11 16.17 -27.58
N THR A 144 11.61 15.66 -26.47
CA THR A 144 11.34 16.42 -25.23
C THR A 144 12.60 16.91 -24.54
N VAL A 145 13.71 16.22 -24.74
CA VAL A 145 15.03 16.54 -24.17
C VAL A 145 16.10 16.58 -25.26
N ALA A 146 17.21 17.22 -24.97
CA ALA A 146 18.35 17.24 -25.88
C ALA A 146 19.14 15.92 -25.82
N PHE A 147 19.66 15.50 -26.97
CA PHE A 147 20.55 14.37 -27.11
C PHE A 147 21.95 14.86 -27.44
N GLN A 148 22.95 14.09 -27.03
CA GLN A 148 24.36 14.33 -27.35
C GLN A 148 25.02 13.06 -27.86
N PRO A 149 26.08 13.18 -28.69
CA PRO A 149 26.85 12.01 -29.10
C PRO A 149 27.42 11.26 -27.88
N ASN A 150 27.39 9.93 -27.94
CA ASN A 150 28.06 9.09 -26.96
C ASN A 150 29.60 9.19 -27.09
N PHE A 151 30.34 8.43 -26.27
CA PHE A 151 31.83 8.49 -26.22
C PHE A 151 32.54 8.17 -27.52
N ASP A 152 31.94 7.40 -28.45
CA ASP A 152 32.52 7.04 -29.74
C ASP A 152 31.82 7.75 -30.92
N SER A 153 30.88 8.64 -30.65
CA SER A 153 30.09 9.39 -31.65
C SER A 153 29.31 8.50 -32.63
N GLN A 154 29.04 7.23 -32.30
CA GLN A 154 28.26 6.33 -33.13
C GLN A 154 26.77 6.30 -32.76
N ARG A 155 26.44 6.76 -31.59
CA ARG A 155 25.07 6.82 -31.04
C ARG A 155 24.85 8.14 -30.33
N GLU A 156 23.58 8.39 -29.99
CA GLU A 156 23.18 9.52 -29.20
C GLU A 156 22.65 9.04 -27.83
N GLU A 157 22.87 9.81 -26.79
CA GLU A 157 22.36 9.61 -25.45
C GLU A 157 21.66 10.87 -24.95
N PRO A 158 20.62 10.76 -24.12
CA PRO A 158 19.93 11.92 -23.57
C PRO A 158 20.81 12.66 -22.56
N THR A 159 20.83 13.99 -22.64
CA THR A 159 21.55 14.83 -21.68
C THR A 159 20.86 14.84 -20.31
N VAL A 160 19.52 14.72 -20.29
CA VAL A 160 18.64 14.67 -19.13
C VAL A 160 17.40 13.86 -19.49
N LEU A 161 16.71 13.27 -18.52
CA LEU A 161 15.44 12.59 -18.77
C LEU A 161 14.24 13.54 -18.60
N PRO A 162 13.10 13.26 -19.27
CA PRO A 162 11.88 14.09 -19.18
C PRO A 162 11.34 14.27 -17.78
N SER A 163 11.41 13.24 -16.92
CA SER A 163 11.14 13.24 -15.47
C SER A 163 9.82 13.88 -15.03
N ARG A 164 8.73 13.09 -14.95
CA ARG A 164 7.40 13.58 -14.54
C ARG A 164 7.30 13.91 -13.04
N PHE A 165 8.31 13.54 -12.24
CA PHE A 165 8.39 13.85 -10.81
C PHE A 165 9.79 14.30 -10.41
N PRO A 166 9.96 15.10 -9.32
CA PRO A 166 11.25 15.66 -8.91
C PRO A 166 12.13 14.60 -8.21
N ASN A 167 12.70 13.69 -9.01
CA ASN A 167 13.45 12.53 -8.54
C ASN A 167 14.63 12.88 -7.63
N LEU A 168 15.31 14.03 -7.84
CA LEU A 168 16.41 14.47 -6.98
C LEU A 168 15.97 14.62 -5.52
N LEU A 169 14.81 15.22 -5.28
CA LEU A 169 14.27 15.39 -3.94
C LEU A 169 13.63 14.10 -3.41
N VAL A 170 12.94 13.35 -4.26
CA VAL A 170 12.25 12.11 -3.85
C VAL A 170 13.26 11.04 -3.43
N ASN A 171 14.26 10.75 -4.25
CA ASN A 171 15.24 9.67 -3.98
C ASN A 171 16.54 10.16 -3.35
N GLY A 172 16.79 11.47 -3.39
CA GLY A 172 18.06 12.01 -2.94
C GLY A 172 19.23 11.63 -3.86
N SER A 173 20.41 12.11 -3.52
CA SER A 173 21.67 11.73 -4.18
C SER A 173 22.85 12.01 -3.26
N SER A 174 23.85 11.14 -3.28
CA SER A 174 25.12 11.39 -2.58
C SER A 174 26.31 11.17 -3.52
N GLY A 175 27.30 12.04 -3.48
CA GLY A 175 28.47 11.94 -4.36
C GLY A 175 29.64 12.79 -3.88
N ILE A 176 30.83 12.29 -4.15
CA ILE A 176 32.09 12.99 -3.81
C ILE A 176 32.83 13.30 -5.11
N ALA A 177 32.98 14.58 -5.39
CA ALA A 177 33.77 15.10 -6.51
C ALA A 177 35.08 15.69 -6.01
N VAL A 178 35.86 16.26 -6.92
CA VAL A 178 37.10 16.98 -6.57
C VAL A 178 36.74 18.35 -5.97
N GLY A 179 37.10 18.56 -4.72
CA GLY A 179 36.87 19.84 -4.02
C GLY A 179 35.44 20.10 -3.56
N MET A 180 34.47 19.23 -3.89
CA MET A 180 33.05 19.37 -3.48
C MET A 180 32.36 18.04 -3.33
N SER A 181 31.26 18.02 -2.58
CA SER A 181 30.42 16.83 -2.42
C SER A 181 28.95 17.20 -2.40
N THR A 182 28.11 16.33 -2.87
CA THR A 182 26.65 16.44 -2.76
C THR A 182 26.12 15.39 -1.79
N ASN A 183 25.07 15.74 -1.03
CA ASN A 183 24.37 14.81 -0.16
C ASN A 183 22.93 15.30 0.06
N VAL A 184 22.07 15.02 -0.92
CA VAL A 184 20.65 15.40 -0.90
C VAL A 184 19.87 14.27 -0.24
N PRO A 185 19.13 14.53 0.85
CA PRO A 185 18.32 13.49 1.49
C PRO A 185 17.06 13.17 0.67
N PRO A 186 16.52 11.95 0.78
CA PRO A 186 15.24 11.59 0.17
C PRO A 186 14.05 12.19 0.91
N HIS A 187 12.91 12.35 0.20
CA HIS A 187 11.68 12.95 0.72
C HIS A 187 10.44 12.16 0.27
N ASN A 188 9.32 12.42 0.91
CA ASN A 188 8.04 11.85 0.53
C ASN A 188 7.50 12.48 -0.77
N LEU A 189 7.07 11.64 -1.71
CA LEU A 189 6.59 12.09 -3.03
C LEU A 189 5.36 13.01 -2.93
N ALA A 190 4.39 12.67 -2.07
CA ALA A 190 3.16 13.45 -1.93
C ALA A 190 3.44 14.84 -1.30
N GLU A 191 4.38 14.91 -0.36
CA GLU A 191 4.80 16.16 0.28
C GLU A 191 5.53 17.07 -0.72
N ILE A 192 6.46 16.52 -1.49
CA ILE A 192 7.15 17.28 -2.54
C ILE A 192 6.16 17.78 -3.60
N ALA A 193 5.20 16.96 -4.03
CA ALA A 193 4.17 17.36 -4.96
C ALA A 193 3.27 18.49 -4.38
N ALA A 194 2.96 18.44 -3.09
CA ALA A 194 2.24 19.53 -2.41
C ALA A 194 3.06 20.83 -2.41
N GLY A 195 4.38 20.75 -2.19
CA GLY A 195 5.29 21.90 -2.31
C GLY A 195 5.33 22.47 -3.73
N VAL A 196 5.37 21.62 -4.77
CA VAL A 196 5.29 22.09 -6.18
C VAL A 196 3.96 22.80 -6.44
N ARG A 197 2.82 22.28 -5.95
CA ARG A 197 1.51 22.93 -6.07
C ARG A 197 1.49 24.30 -5.40
N GLN A 198 2.08 24.42 -4.20
CA GLN A 198 2.22 25.68 -3.48
C GLN A 198 3.05 26.69 -4.29
N LEU A 199 4.18 26.27 -4.86
CA LEU A 199 5.05 27.12 -5.67
C LEU A 199 4.34 27.62 -6.94
N VAL A 200 3.52 26.79 -7.58
CA VAL A 200 2.73 27.19 -8.76
C VAL A 200 1.61 28.15 -8.39
N ALA A 201 0.93 27.93 -7.26
CA ALA A 201 -0.14 28.80 -6.79
C ALA A 201 0.38 30.16 -6.30
N ASP A 202 1.56 30.20 -5.69
CA ASP A 202 2.22 31.41 -5.19
C ASP A 202 3.71 31.35 -5.52
N PRO A 203 4.14 31.92 -6.67
CA PRO A 203 5.54 31.94 -7.06
C PRO A 203 6.44 32.72 -6.12
N ASP A 204 5.89 33.65 -5.35
CA ASP A 204 6.62 34.46 -4.37
C ASP A 204 6.70 33.81 -2.98
N CYS A 205 6.13 32.61 -2.78
CA CYS A 205 6.19 31.88 -1.51
C CYS A 205 7.62 31.73 -1.00
N THR A 206 7.77 31.78 0.31
CA THR A 206 9.07 31.61 0.98
C THR A 206 9.39 30.12 1.18
N VAL A 207 10.65 29.81 1.52
CA VAL A 207 11.04 28.45 1.92
C VAL A 207 10.26 28.00 3.16
N ASP A 208 9.91 28.89 4.07
CA ASP A 208 9.12 28.57 5.26
C ASP A 208 7.67 28.20 4.92
N ASP A 209 7.09 28.77 3.88
CA ASP A 209 5.77 28.37 3.38
C ASP A 209 5.82 26.96 2.75
N LEU A 210 6.89 26.66 2.03
CA LEU A 210 7.12 25.34 1.46
C LEU A 210 7.34 24.28 2.55
N MET A 211 8.00 24.63 3.65
CA MET A 211 8.23 23.73 4.79
C MET A 211 6.93 23.26 5.48
N ARG A 212 5.82 23.98 5.32
CA ARG A 212 4.50 23.52 5.80
C ARG A 212 4.01 22.27 5.04
N HIS A 213 4.44 22.11 3.80
CA HIS A 213 4.11 20.97 2.94
C HIS A 213 5.22 19.92 2.93
N ILE A 214 6.47 20.35 3.07
CA ILE A 214 7.68 19.51 3.06
C ILE A 214 8.37 19.67 4.43
N PRO A 215 7.88 19.02 5.48
CA PRO A 215 8.36 19.26 6.84
C PRO A 215 9.78 18.73 7.08
N GLY A 216 10.27 17.80 6.25
CA GLY A 216 11.62 17.24 6.39
C GLY A 216 11.88 16.03 5.51
N PRO A 217 13.10 15.49 5.53
CA PRO A 217 13.47 14.26 4.85
C PRO A 217 12.59 13.07 5.24
N ASP A 218 12.43 12.12 4.30
CA ASP A 218 11.71 10.87 4.51
C ASP A 218 12.59 9.69 4.05
N PHE A 219 13.31 9.10 4.99
CA PHE A 219 14.29 8.06 4.70
C PHE A 219 13.63 6.70 4.43
N PRO A 220 14.12 5.91 3.48
CA PRO A 220 13.57 4.60 3.14
C PRO A 220 13.56 3.62 4.33
N THR A 221 14.51 3.75 5.24
CA THR A 221 14.65 2.91 6.44
C THR A 221 13.81 3.39 7.62
N GLY A 222 13.01 4.46 7.48
CA GLY A 222 12.19 5.01 8.57
C GLY A 222 13.00 5.69 9.66
N GLY A 223 12.75 5.35 10.91
CA GLY A 223 13.40 5.93 12.08
C GLY A 223 12.88 7.31 12.46
N PHE A 224 13.68 8.01 13.25
CA PHE A 224 13.38 9.36 13.71
C PHE A 224 14.38 10.37 13.17
N VAL A 225 13.91 11.58 12.90
CA VAL A 225 14.75 12.77 12.78
C VAL A 225 14.52 13.63 14.01
N VAL A 226 15.60 14.02 14.66
CA VAL A 226 15.60 14.77 15.92
C VAL A 226 16.09 16.19 15.67
N GLY A 227 15.28 17.18 16.09
CA GLY A 227 15.57 18.60 15.92
C GLY A 227 15.23 19.15 14.53
N LEU A 228 14.36 20.14 14.49
CA LEU A 228 13.89 20.76 13.23
C LEU A 228 14.81 21.87 12.72
N GLU A 229 15.68 22.44 13.59
CA GLU A 229 16.59 23.53 13.21
C GLU A 229 17.52 23.13 12.05
N GLY A 230 18.09 21.91 12.12
CA GLY A 230 18.97 21.37 11.08
C GLY A 230 18.29 21.22 9.73
N ILE A 231 17.00 20.88 9.72
CA ILE A 231 16.16 20.79 8.50
C ILE A 231 15.92 22.19 7.94
N GLY A 232 15.51 23.15 8.79
CA GLY A 232 15.26 24.52 8.35
C GLY A 232 16.51 25.18 7.76
N LYS A 233 17.68 24.95 8.36
CA LYS A 233 18.95 25.41 7.82
C LYS A 233 19.28 24.78 6.47
N MET A 234 19.11 23.47 6.34
CA MET A 234 19.30 22.74 5.08
C MET A 234 18.45 23.33 3.95
N TYR A 235 17.17 23.57 4.21
CA TYR A 235 16.25 24.06 3.18
C TYR A 235 16.47 25.53 2.78
N ARG A 236 16.93 26.39 3.74
CA ARG A 236 17.18 27.80 3.44
C ARG A 236 18.58 28.09 2.88
N GLU A 237 19.58 27.33 3.34
CA GLU A 237 20.99 27.60 3.04
C GLU A 237 21.65 26.54 2.16
N GLY A 238 20.90 25.49 1.76
CA GLY A 238 21.45 24.36 1.02
C GLY A 238 22.33 23.41 1.85
N ARG A 239 22.59 23.71 3.12
CA ARG A 239 23.44 22.91 4.03
C ARG A 239 22.84 22.79 5.41
N GLY A 240 22.83 21.56 5.95
CA GLY A 240 22.30 21.30 7.29
C GLY A 240 22.79 20.00 7.90
N ARG A 241 22.56 19.86 9.20
CA ARG A 241 22.85 18.64 9.95
C ARG A 241 21.54 18.05 10.44
N VAL A 242 21.14 16.92 9.87
CA VAL A 242 19.93 16.19 10.26
C VAL A 242 20.33 15.04 11.16
N ILE A 243 19.87 15.03 12.41
CA ILE A 243 20.16 13.95 13.35
C ILE A 243 19.15 12.83 13.12
N MET A 244 19.63 11.66 12.70
CA MET A 244 18.83 10.46 12.51
C MET A 244 18.99 9.54 13.72
N ARG A 245 17.90 8.95 14.18
CA ARG A 245 17.86 8.04 15.32
C ARG A 245 17.07 6.77 14.97
N ALA A 246 17.56 5.61 15.40
CA ALA A 246 16.90 4.33 15.27
C ALA A 246 15.55 4.30 16.02
N ARG A 247 14.59 3.53 15.52
CA ARG A 247 13.38 3.20 16.29
C ARG A 247 13.68 2.03 17.20
N VAL A 248 13.53 2.24 18.50
CA VAL A 248 13.77 1.21 19.52
C VAL A 248 12.53 1.06 20.38
N VAL A 249 12.09 -0.17 20.57
CA VAL A 249 10.90 -0.51 21.35
C VAL A 249 11.34 -1.28 22.60
N LYS A 250 10.76 -0.94 23.74
CA LYS A 250 10.95 -1.66 24.99
C LYS A 250 9.91 -2.78 25.10
N GLU A 251 10.35 -4.01 25.28
CA GLU A 251 9.48 -5.15 25.46
C GLU A 251 9.75 -5.84 26.82
N ALA A 252 8.68 -6.27 27.48
CA ALA A 252 8.79 -7.04 28.71
C ALA A 252 9.06 -8.51 28.43
N MET A 253 10.00 -9.11 29.18
CA MET A 253 10.32 -10.53 29.12
C MET A 253 9.77 -11.31 30.32
N ARG A 254 9.70 -12.63 30.19
CA ARG A 254 9.37 -13.53 31.30
C ARG A 254 10.35 -13.35 32.47
N GLY A 255 9.80 -13.31 33.70
CA GLY A 255 10.62 -13.20 34.92
C GLY A 255 11.02 -11.77 35.29
N GLY A 256 10.35 -10.73 34.75
CA GLY A 256 10.59 -9.33 35.11
C GLY A 256 11.90 -8.79 34.54
N LYS A 257 12.38 -9.34 33.44
CA LYS A 257 13.45 -8.77 32.60
C LYS A 257 12.81 -7.91 31.50
N GLU A 258 13.60 -7.01 30.96
CA GLU A 258 13.23 -6.15 29.84
C GLU A 258 14.20 -6.37 28.69
N GLN A 259 13.75 -6.08 27.46
CA GLN A 259 14.59 -6.06 26.28
C GLN A 259 14.30 -4.82 25.45
N LEU A 260 15.34 -4.33 24.77
CA LEU A 260 15.23 -3.27 23.78
C LEU A 260 15.28 -3.90 22.40
N VAL A 261 14.29 -3.60 21.58
CA VAL A 261 14.18 -4.14 20.23
C VAL A 261 14.31 -3.02 19.23
N VAL A 262 15.35 -3.07 18.39
CA VAL A 262 15.53 -2.11 17.29
C VAL A 262 14.76 -2.63 16.10
N THR A 263 13.79 -1.84 15.63
CA THR A 263 12.92 -2.17 14.49
C THR A 263 13.28 -1.40 13.22
N GLU A 264 13.89 -0.22 13.37
CA GLU A 264 14.33 0.61 12.25
C GLU A 264 15.70 1.20 12.54
N LEU A 265 16.55 1.27 11.52
CA LEU A 265 17.90 1.81 11.63
C LEU A 265 18.01 3.16 10.89
N PRO A 266 18.93 4.05 11.32
CA PRO A 266 19.21 5.27 10.57
C PRO A 266 19.66 4.97 9.16
N TYR A 267 19.28 5.81 8.21
CA TYR A 267 19.63 5.68 6.80
C TYR A 267 21.14 5.52 6.58
N THR A 268 21.53 4.63 5.67
CA THR A 268 22.91 4.25 5.35
C THR A 268 23.69 3.52 6.46
N VAL A 269 23.05 3.19 7.58
CA VAL A 269 23.69 2.46 8.66
C VAL A 269 23.62 0.95 8.43
N ASN A 270 24.76 0.29 8.59
CA ASN A 270 24.88 -1.16 8.49
C ASN A 270 24.56 -1.83 9.83
N LYS A 271 23.63 -2.79 9.84
CA LYS A 271 23.15 -3.49 11.05
C LYS A 271 24.28 -4.26 11.75
N THR A 272 25.10 -4.99 11.01
CA THR A 272 26.22 -5.77 11.56
C THR A 272 27.22 -4.87 12.29
N LYS A 273 27.54 -3.69 11.75
CA LYS A 273 28.40 -2.72 12.43
C LYS A 273 27.79 -2.20 13.72
N VAL A 274 26.48 -1.99 13.77
CA VAL A 274 25.78 -1.60 15.01
C VAL A 274 25.93 -2.68 16.08
N ILE A 275 25.75 -3.94 15.73
CA ILE A 275 25.93 -5.08 16.65
C ILE A 275 27.36 -5.10 17.19
N GLU A 276 28.36 -4.97 16.33
CA GLU A 276 29.78 -4.91 16.72
C GLU A 276 30.07 -3.72 17.67
N GLN A 277 29.50 -2.55 17.41
CA GLN A 277 29.63 -1.37 18.27
C GLN A 277 29.02 -1.60 19.66
N ILE A 278 27.80 -2.18 19.71
CA ILE A 278 27.15 -2.52 20.99
C ILE A 278 27.98 -3.53 21.76
N ALA A 279 28.44 -4.59 21.12
CA ALA A 279 29.30 -5.60 21.73
C ALA A 279 30.62 -4.99 22.25
N SER A 280 31.20 -4.02 21.51
CA SER A 280 32.40 -3.29 21.94
C SER A 280 32.16 -2.44 23.19
N LEU A 281 30.99 -1.77 23.26
CA LEU A 281 30.62 -0.97 24.44
C LEU A 281 30.42 -1.84 25.68
N SER A 282 29.81 -3.01 25.55
CA SER A 282 29.64 -3.97 26.62
C SER A 282 31.01 -4.50 27.10
N LYS A 283 31.89 -4.90 26.19
CA LYS A 283 33.25 -5.33 26.54
C LYS A 283 34.07 -4.24 27.24
N LYS A 284 33.81 -2.96 26.98
CA LYS A 284 34.46 -1.81 27.62
C LYS A 284 33.83 -1.41 28.96
N GLY A 285 32.82 -2.17 29.44
CA GLY A 285 32.14 -1.86 30.70
C GLY A 285 31.32 -0.55 30.67
N LYS A 286 30.89 -0.09 29.47
CA LYS A 286 30.08 1.12 29.34
C LYS A 286 28.59 0.85 29.41
N ILE A 287 28.17 -0.38 29.15
CA ILE A 287 26.80 -0.89 29.18
C ILE A 287 26.79 -2.28 29.85
N ASP A 288 27.05 -2.31 31.15
CA ASP A 288 27.10 -3.57 31.91
C ASP A 288 25.72 -4.22 32.08
N ASP A 289 24.63 -3.47 31.89
CA ASP A 289 23.26 -3.93 32.02
C ASP A 289 22.74 -4.74 30.83
N VAL A 290 23.49 -4.84 29.74
CA VAL A 290 23.15 -5.70 28.61
C VAL A 290 23.59 -7.15 28.93
N SER A 291 22.68 -8.09 28.78
CA SER A 291 22.94 -9.52 29.03
C SER A 291 23.23 -10.30 27.75
N ASP A 292 22.54 -10.00 26.66
CA ASP A 292 22.70 -10.67 25.36
C ASP A 292 22.26 -9.77 24.20
N ILE A 293 22.74 -10.08 22.99
CA ILE A 293 22.34 -9.41 21.75
C ILE A 293 22.03 -10.47 20.71
N ARG A 294 20.81 -10.44 20.17
CA ARG A 294 20.36 -11.38 19.14
C ARG A 294 19.83 -10.64 17.93
N ASP A 295 20.15 -11.15 16.78
CA ASP A 295 19.58 -10.73 15.52
C ASP A 295 18.46 -11.68 15.13
N GLU A 296 17.24 -11.22 15.23
CA GLU A 296 16.00 -11.96 14.88
C GLU A 296 15.36 -11.39 13.61
N THR A 297 16.13 -10.64 12.81
CA THR A 297 15.69 -10.05 11.55
C THR A 297 15.25 -11.13 10.57
N ASP A 298 14.07 -10.98 10.00
CA ASP A 298 13.53 -11.87 9.00
C ASP A 298 12.98 -11.08 7.79
N ARG A 299 12.11 -11.71 6.99
CA ARG A 299 11.50 -11.07 5.81
C ARG A 299 10.45 -10.01 6.17
N ASP A 300 9.98 -10.02 7.40
CA ASP A 300 8.93 -9.11 7.88
C ASP A 300 9.53 -7.80 8.43
N GLY A 301 10.86 -7.74 8.64
CA GLY A 301 11.54 -6.52 9.04
C GLY A 301 12.75 -6.72 9.94
N ILE A 302 13.38 -5.61 10.33
CA ILE A 302 14.53 -5.59 11.25
C ILE A 302 14.03 -5.86 12.65
N ARG A 303 14.67 -6.84 13.32
CA ARG A 303 14.44 -7.17 14.72
C ARG A 303 15.77 -7.46 15.42
N LEU A 304 16.47 -6.41 15.86
CA LEU A 304 17.68 -6.54 16.65
C LEU A 304 17.33 -6.46 18.14
N VAL A 305 17.42 -7.55 18.86
CA VAL A 305 17.04 -7.70 20.27
C VAL A 305 18.26 -7.52 21.17
N ILE A 306 18.15 -6.58 22.12
CA ILE A 306 19.16 -6.30 23.14
C ILE A 306 18.53 -6.65 24.49
N GLU A 307 18.89 -7.82 25.06
CA GLU A 307 18.36 -8.26 26.35
C GLU A 307 19.05 -7.51 27.50
N LEU A 308 18.26 -7.04 28.45
CA LEU A 308 18.76 -6.36 29.64
C LEU A 308 18.78 -7.29 30.86
N LYS A 309 19.69 -7.01 31.78
CA LYS A 309 19.70 -7.67 33.10
C LYS A 309 18.47 -7.26 33.90
N ARG A 310 18.07 -8.08 34.84
CA ARG A 310 16.93 -7.81 35.74
C ARG A 310 17.17 -6.55 36.56
N GLY A 311 16.23 -5.58 36.48
CA GLY A 311 16.32 -4.31 37.20
C GLY A 311 17.24 -3.28 36.55
N ALA A 312 17.68 -3.50 35.30
CA ALA A 312 18.46 -2.55 34.53
C ALA A 312 17.66 -1.28 34.22
N ASP A 313 18.32 -0.14 34.18
CA ASP A 313 17.75 1.11 33.69
C ASP A 313 17.75 1.12 32.14
N ALA A 314 16.65 0.71 31.54
CA ALA A 314 16.50 0.64 30.09
C ALA A 314 16.71 2.01 29.41
N ALA A 315 16.26 3.10 30.03
CA ALA A 315 16.41 4.44 29.49
C ALA A 315 17.88 4.92 29.52
N GLY A 316 18.59 4.65 30.61
CA GLY A 316 20.02 4.95 30.72
C GLY A 316 20.88 4.17 29.75
N VAL A 317 20.57 2.86 29.56
CA VAL A 317 21.22 2.02 28.56
C VAL A 317 20.98 2.56 27.16
N LEU A 318 19.74 2.88 26.80
CA LEU A 318 19.37 3.40 25.49
C LEU A 318 20.06 4.74 25.19
N LYS A 319 20.11 5.67 26.16
CA LYS A 319 20.85 6.93 26.04
C LYS A 319 22.34 6.71 25.75
N THR A 320 22.92 5.69 26.40
CA THR A 320 24.33 5.31 26.18
C THR A 320 24.53 4.70 24.80
N LEU A 321 23.59 3.88 24.34
CA LEU A 321 23.60 3.29 23.01
C LEU A 321 23.52 4.36 21.92
N PHE A 322 22.62 5.35 22.03
CA PHE A 322 22.52 6.46 21.08
C PHE A 322 23.78 7.32 21.03
N ARG A 323 24.46 7.51 22.14
CA ARG A 323 25.71 8.28 22.20
C ARG A 323 26.93 7.51 21.71
N GLY A 324 26.91 6.19 21.85
CA GLY A 324 28.09 5.35 21.63
C GLY A 324 28.06 4.51 20.37
N THR A 325 26.96 4.46 19.66
CA THR A 325 26.78 3.63 18.46
C THR A 325 26.12 4.40 17.31
N SER A 326 26.06 3.79 16.14
CA SER A 326 25.37 4.34 14.97
C SER A 326 23.84 4.22 15.04
N LEU A 327 23.25 3.81 16.19
CA LEU A 327 21.80 3.91 16.42
C LEU A 327 21.32 5.36 16.42
N GLN A 328 22.22 6.31 16.65
CA GLN A 328 22.01 7.72 16.34
C GLN A 328 23.21 8.23 15.55
N THR A 329 22.94 8.90 14.41
CA THR A 329 23.98 9.44 13.55
C THR A 329 23.51 10.74 12.90
N THR A 330 24.45 11.49 12.33
CA THR A 330 24.16 12.77 11.67
C THR A 330 24.25 12.60 10.16
N PHE A 331 23.21 12.98 9.45
CA PHE A 331 23.21 13.16 8.01
C PHE A 331 23.63 14.61 7.70
N GLY A 332 24.82 14.77 7.14
CA GLY A 332 25.32 16.09 6.70
C GLY A 332 24.74 16.42 5.32
N ALA A 333 23.62 17.12 5.29
CA ALA A 333 22.97 17.47 4.04
C ALA A 333 23.73 18.58 3.30
N HIS A 334 23.83 18.45 1.98
CA HIS A 334 24.38 19.44 1.07
C HIS A 334 23.66 19.38 -0.27
N LEU A 335 22.82 20.36 -0.54
CA LEU A 335 21.96 20.43 -1.72
C LEU A 335 22.75 20.99 -2.92
N LEU A 336 23.73 20.25 -3.39
CA LEU A 336 24.59 20.58 -4.53
C LEU A 336 24.21 19.72 -5.74
N ALA A 337 23.93 20.32 -6.88
CA ALA A 337 23.62 19.62 -8.13
C ALA A 337 24.13 20.40 -9.33
N LEU A 338 24.04 19.79 -10.52
CA LEU A 338 24.39 20.45 -11.78
C LEU A 338 23.16 21.19 -12.32
N ASP A 339 23.35 22.46 -12.69
CA ASP A 339 22.43 23.28 -13.48
C ASP A 339 23.12 23.61 -14.80
N ASP A 340 22.63 23.05 -15.90
CA ASP A 340 23.25 23.13 -17.22
C ASP A 340 24.78 22.88 -17.21
N GLY A 341 25.18 21.83 -16.50
CA GLY A 341 26.57 21.39 -16.40
C GLY A 341 27.44 22.19 -15.43
N GLN A 342 26.87 23.16 -14.71
CA GLN A 342 27.60 23.93 -13.69
C GLN A 342 27.17 23.47 -12.28
N PRO A 343 28.10 23.20 -11.35
CA PRO A 343 27.76 22.85 -9.99
C PRO A 343 27.22 24.08 -9.23
N CYS A 344 25.98 23.98 -8.77
CA CYS A 344 25.27 25.01 -8.01
C CYS A 344 24.77 24.47 -6.69
N GLU A 345 24.85 25.30 -5.65
CA GLU A 345 24.23 25.06 -4.35
C GLU A 345 22.82 25.64 -4.37
N PHE A 346 21.82 24.86 -3.93
CA PHE A 346 20.41 25.22 -4.02
C PHE A 346 19.77 25.29 -2.64
N ASP A 347 18.82 26.19 -2.47
CA ASP A 347 17.77 26.09 -1.47
C ASP A 347 16.62 25.19 -1.95
N LEU A 348 15.66 24.87 -1.08
CA LEU A 348 14.52 24.03 -1.42
C LEU A 348 13.66 24.63 -2.55
N LYS A 349 13.39 25.94 -2.51
CA LYS A 349 12.58 26.64 -3.50
C LYS A 349 13.21 26.58 -4.88
N GLN A 350 14.49 26.87 -4.97
CA GLN A 350 15.25 26.83 -6.23
C GLN A 350 15.25 25.43 -6.85
N MET A 351 15.35 24.37 -6.05
CA MET A 351 15.25 22.99 -6.58
C MET A 351 13.87 22.71 -7.20
N LEU A 352 12.82 23.14 -6.55
CA LEU A 352 11.44 23.00 -7.07
C LEU A 352 11.21 23.87 -8.31
N GLU A 353 11.78 25.07 -8.37
CA GLU A 353 11.74 25.94 -9.54
C GLU A 353 12.43 25.30 -10.75
N ARG A 354 13.62 24.73 -10.58
CA ARG A 354 14.34 24.04 -11.67
C ARG A 354 13.57 22.83 -12.20
N PHE A 355 12.92 22.09 -11.31
CA PHE A 355 12.04 20.99 -11.73
C PHE A 355 10.83 21.52 -12.52
N ARG A 356 10.11 22.56 -12.03
CA ARG A 356 9.00 23.20 -12.72
C ARG A 356 9.40 23.65 -14.12
N ASP A 357 10.50 24.39 -14.23
CA ASP A 357 10.98 24.98 -15.49
C ASP A 357 11.34 23.88 -16.49
N HIS A 358 12.00 22.82 -16.03
CA HIS A 358 12.29 21.64 -16.85
C HIS A 358 11.00 20.97 -17.36
N ARG A 359 10.01 20.75 -16.49
CA ARG A 359 8.72 20.16 -16.90
C ARG A 359 7.99 21.02 -17.92
N LEU A 360 8.00 22.34 -17.75
CA LEU A 360 7.41 23.25 -18.74
C LEU A 360 8.10 23.13 -20.09
N ASP A 361 9.45 23.05 -20.13
CA ASP A 361 10.16 22.84 -21.39
C ASP A 361 9.81 21.49 -22.04
N VAL A 362 9.74 20.42 -21.25
CA VAL A 362 9.31 19.09 -21.74
C VAL A 362 7.90 19.15 -22.33
N ILE A 363 6.93 19.77 -21.65
CA ILE A 363 5.55 19.90 -22.13
C ILE A 363 5.50 20.73 -23.42
N ARG A 364 6.24 21.84 -23.49
CA ARG A 364 6.33 22.68 -24.71
C ARG A 364 6.91 21.91 -25.90
N ARG A 365 8.00 21.17 -25.71
CA ARG A 365 8.64 20.36 -26.76
C ARG A 365 7.73 19.22 -27.20
N ARG A 366 7.14 18.49 -26.27
CA ARG A 366 6.15 17.44 -26.56
C ARG A 366 4.99 17.97 -27.38
N SER A 367 4.39 19.07 -26.93
CA SER A 367 3.24 19.67 -27.63
C SER A 367 3.61 20.18 -29.02
N ARG A 368 4.83 20.68 -29.22
CA ARG A 368 5.34 21.06 -30.55
C ARG A 368 5.51 19.85 -31.45
N PHE A 369 6.12 18.79 -30.96
CA PHE A 369 6.31 17.54 -31.71
C PHE A 369 4.96 16.94 -32.11
N ASP A 370 4.02 16.83 -31.17
CA ASP A 370 2.69 16.31 -31.44
C ASP A 370 1.91 17.22 -32.41
N LEU A 371 2.08 18.55 -32.34
CA LEU A 371 1.48 19.52 -33.25
C LEU A 371 2.02 19.33 -34.67
N GLU A 372 3.34 19.27 -34.87
CA GLU A 372 3.96 19.06 -36.17
C GLU A 372 3.51 17.73 -36.81
N LYS A 373 3.42 16.68 -35.98
CA LYS A 373 2.91 15.37 -36.42
C LYS A 373 1.44 15.44 -36.82
N ALA A 374 0.60 16.10 -36.03
CA ALA A 374 -0.83 16.26 -36.33
C ALA A 374 -1.06 17.12 -37.58
N GLU A 375 -0.29 18.20 -37.78
CA GLU A 375 -0.35 19.04 -38.97
C GLU A 375 0.09 18.29 -40.22
N ALA A 376 1.16 17.49 -40.14
CA ALA A 376 1.62 16.64 -41.25
C ALA A 376 0.56 15.58 -41.60
N GLU A 377 -0.05 14.94 -40.59
CA GLU A 377 -1.15 13.98 -40.84
C GLU A 377 -2.38 14.65 -41.43
N LYS A 378 -2.80 15.81 -40.88
CA LYS A 378 -3.88 16.62 -41.43
C LYS A 378 -3.66 16.96 -42.90
N HIS A 379 -2.44 17.37 -43.25
CA HIS A 379 -2.07 17.69 -44.65
C HIS A 379 -2.27 16.49 -45.57
N VAL A 380 -1.86 15.29 -45.14
CA VAL A 380 -2.08 14.06 -45.92
C VAL A 380 -3.56 13.74 -46.05
N VAL A 381 -4.35 13.81 -44.95
CA VAL A 381 -5.78 13.51 -44.95
C VAL A 381 -6.55 14.47 -45.87
N GLN A 382 -6.20 15.76 -45.86
CA GLN A 382 -6.80 16.76 -46.77
C GLN A 382 -6.52 16.42 -48.24
N GLY A 383 -5.30 15.97 -48.59
CA GLY A 383 -5.00 15.52 -49.94
C GLY A 383 -5.79 14.29 -50.36
N LEU A 384 -5.98 13.31 -49.44
CA LEU A 384 -6.78 12.12 -49.71
C LEU A 384 -8.25 12.46 -49.93
N LEU A 385 -8.84 13.35 -49.15
CA LEU A 385 -10.21 13.82 -49.32
C LEU A 385 -10.39 14.53 -50.67
N ALA A 386 -9.47 15.45 -51.03
CA ALA A 386 -9.48 16.12 -52.34
C ALA A 386 -9.40 15.11 -53.50
N ALA A 387 -8.63 14.03 -53.34
CA ALA A 387 -8.55 12.97 -54.35
C ALA A 387 -9.85 12.16 -54.46
N LEU A 388 -10.53 11.91 -53.36
CA LEU A 388 -11.81 11.21 -53.33
C LEU A 388 -12.92 12.03 -53.95
N ASP A 389 -12.91 13.38 -53.80
CA ASP A 389 -13.86 14.27 -54.43
C ASP A 389 -13.75 14.26 -55.97
N HIS A 390 -12.56 13.96 -56.51
CA HIS A 390 -12.25 13.93 -57.92
C HIS A 390 -11.73 12.57 -58.40
N ILE A 391 -12.21 11.50 -57.84
CA ILE A 391 -11.62 10.15 -57.95
C ILE A 391 -11.52 9.66 -59.42
N ASP A 392 -12.53 9.93 -60.25
CA ASP A 392 -12.54 9.54 -61.66
C ASP A 392 -11.45 10.25 -62.46
N GLU A 393 -11.15 11.49 -62.14
CA GLU A 393 -10.10 12.27 -62.80
C GLU A 393 -8.73 11.82 -62.31
N VAL A 394 -8.57 11.56 -61.03
CA VAL A 394 -7.35 10.99 -60.45
C VAL A 394 -7.01 9.63 -61.09
N ILE A 395 -7.98 8.72 -61.24
CA ILE A 395 -7.77 7.46 -61.89
C ILE A 395 -7.36 7.62 -63.39
N LYS A 396 -7.98 8.57 -64.11
CA LYS A 396 -7.61 8.87 -65.48
C LYS A 396 -6.16 9.38 -65.61
N ILE A 397 -5.73 10.28 -64.75
CA ILE A 397 -4.36 10.79 -64.71
C ILE A 397 -3.37 9.65 -64.44
N ILE A 398 -3.61 8.83 -63.41
CA ILE A 398 -2.72 7.74 -63.05
C ILE A 398 -2.58 6.73 -64.21
N ARG A 399 -3.68 6.37 -64.89
CA ARG A 399 -3.68 5.44 -66.02
C ARG A 399 -3.05 6.00 -67.30
N ALA A 400 -3.06 7.33 -67.47
CA ALA A 400 -2.46 8.02 -68.61
C ALA A 400 -0.98 8.36 -68.39
N SER A 401 -0.42 8.18 -67.21
CA SER A 401 0.99 8.43 -66.92
C SER A 401 1.85 7.20 -67.17
N VAL A 402 3.08 7.45 -67.64
CA VAL A 402 4.03 6.40 -68.01
C VAL A 402 4.65 5.76 -66.77
N ASP A 403 4.92 6.56 -65.74
CA ASP A 403 5.47 6.11 -64.48
C ASP A 403 4.89 6.87 -63.29
N ARG A 404 5.36 6.47 -62.08
CA ARG A 404 4.91 7.06 -60.82
C ARG A 404 5.30 8.55 -60.69
N ALA A 405 6.44 8.93 -61.17
CA ALA A 405 6.97 10.29 -61.07
C ALA A 405 6.10 11.26 -61.95
N GLU A 406 5.78 10.87 -63.19
CA GLU A 406 4.88 11.64 -64.06
C GLU A 406 3.46 11.70 -63.48
N ALA A 407 2.96 10.61 -62.90
CA ALA A 407 1.65 10.60 -62.25
C ALA A 407 1.60 11.58 -61.04
N SER A 408 2.64 11.59 -60.22
CA SER A 408 2.78 12.52 -59.10
C SER A 408 2.80 13.97 -59.54
N GLU A 409 3.63 14.31 -60.57
CA GLU A 409 3.72 15.66 -61.12
C GLU A 409 2.38 16.14 -61.71
N ARG A 410 1.71 15.34 -62.52
CA ARG A 410 0.39 15.67 -63.06
C ARG A 410 -0.71 15.84 -62.00
N LEU A 411 -0.67 15.05 -60.94
CA LEU A 411 -1.62 15.22 -59.81
C LEU A 411 -1.37 16.54 -59.06
N GLN A 412 -0.09 16.89 -58.84
CA GLN A 412 0.30 18.16 -58.23
C GLN A 412 -0.15 19.35 -59.09
N ASP A 413 0.15 19.33 -60.38
CA ASP A 413 -0.22 20.42 -61.29
C ASP A 413 -1.74 20.58 -61.42
N ARG A 414 -2.48 19.47 -61.45
CA ARG A 414 -3.94 19.53 -61.66
C ARG A 414 -4.74 19.97 -60.48
N PHE A 415 -4.34 19.47 -59.26
CA PHE A 415 -5.11 19.65 -58.04
C PHE A 415 -4.41 20.58 -57.00
N GLY A 416 -3.25 21.13 -57.34
CA GLY A 416 -2.48 21.96 -56.40
C GLY A 416 -1.93 21.19 -55.19
N LEU A 417 -1.71 19.88 -55.33
CA LEU A 417 -1.27 18.99 -54.26
C LEU A 417 0.23 19.12 -53.99
N SER A 418 0.66 18.88 -52.76
CA SER A 418 2.05 18.70 -52.45
C SER A 418 2.56 17.33 -52.89
N VAL A 419 3.90 17.18 -53.00
CA VAL A 419 4.54 15.89 -53.31
C VAL A 419 4.09 14.80 -52.35
N VAL A 420 4.03 15.14 -51.04
CA VAL A 420 3.61 14.21 -49.96
C VAL A 420 2.15 13.76 -50.13
N GLN A 421 1.26 14.68 -50.52
CA GLN A 421 -0.14 14.36 -50.79
C GLN A 421 -0.28 13.50 -52.05
N ALA A 422 0.40 13.85 -53.13
CA ALA A 422 0.40 13.05 -54.37
C ALA A 422 0.94 11.62 -54.14
N ASP A 423 2.03 11.50 -53.38
CA ASP A 423 2.56 10.17 -53.00
C ASP A 423 1.61 9.38 -52.13
N ALA A 424 0.89 10.01 -51.19
CA ALA A 424 -0.10 9.35 -50.37
C ALA A 424 -1.30 8.81 -51.22
N ILE A 425 -1.73 9.61 -52.22
CA ILE A 425 -2.77 9.24 -53.17
C ILE A 425 -2.30 8.03 -54.04
N LEU A 426 -1.07 8.06 -54.56
CA LEU A 426 -0.52 6.98 -55.35
C LEU A 426 -0.30 5.68 -54.57
N ASN A 427 -0.16 5.75 -53.26
CA ASN A 427 -0.06 4.59 -52.34
C ASN A 427 -1.42 4.12 -51.83
N MET A 428 -2.53 4.82 -52.14
CA MET A 428 -3.86 4.48 -51.66
C MET A 428 -4.35 3.16 -52.24
N ARG A 429 -4.84 2.27 -51.35
CA ARG A 429 -5.40 0.98 -51.78
C ARG A 429 -6.82 1.20 -52.33
N LEU A 430 -7.18 0.45 -53.39
CA LEU A 430 -8.51 0.49 -54.01
C LEU A 430 -9.68 0.25 -53.02
N ALA A 431 -9.44 -0.47 -51.94
CA ALA A 431 -10.45 -0.72 -50.89
C ALA A 431 -10.83 0.56 -50.14
N ARG A 432 -9.98 1.63 -50.15
CA ARG A 432 -10.26 2.92 -49.52
C ARG A 432 -11.10 3.89 -50.32
N LEU A 433 -11.64 3.45 -51.46
CA LEU A 433 -12.48 4.29 -52.33
C LEU A 433 -14.00 4.19 -51.99
N THR A 434 -14.35 3.62 -50.85
CA THR A 434 -15.75 3.47 -50.42
C THR A 434 -16.26 4.69 -49.68
N ALA A 435 -17.59 4.92 -49.67
CA ALA A 435 -18.21 6.03 -48.93
C ALA A 435 -17.90 5.98 -47.41
N LEU A 436 -17.84 4.79 -46.85
CA LEU A 436 -17.52 4.57 -45.42
C LEU A 436 -16.10 5.06 -45.07
N GLU A 437 -15.12 4.86 -45.93
CA GLU A 437 -13.74 5.33 -45.75
C GLU A 437 -13.66 6.86 -45.86
N ARG A 438 -14.51 7.48 -46.68
CA ARG A 438 -14.63 8.95 -46.74
C ARG A 438 -15.09 9.51 -45.40
N ASP A 439 -16.18 8.98 -44.83
CA ASP A 439 -16.71 9.41 -43.56
C ASP A 439 -15.66 9.26 -42.43
N GLN A 440 -14.86 8.21 -42.46
CA GLN A 440 -13.73 8.00 -41.54
C GLN A 440 -12.63 9.05 -41.71
N LEU A 441 -12.28 9.42 -42.93
CA LEU A 441 -11.28 10.47 -43.19
C LEU A 441 -11.79 11.85 -42.78
N GLU A 442 -13.08 12.18 -43.00
CA GLU A 442 -13.70 13.41 -42.52
C GLU A 442 -13.70 13.48 -41.00
N SER A 443 -14.13 12.42 -40.28
CA SER A 443 -14.06 12.32 -38.84
C SER A 443 -12.63 12.43 -38.32
N ARG A 444 -11.63 11.84 -39.01
CA ARG A 444 -10.22 11.96 -38.65
C ARG A 444 -9.72 13.39 -38.84
N LEU A 445 -10.15 14.10 -39.90
CA LEU A 445 -9.81 15.50 -40.13
C LEU A 445 -10.33 16.39 -39.01
N GLU A 446 -11.60 16.23 -38.60
CA GLU A 446 -12.18 16.96 -37.49
C GLU A 446 -11.42 16.70 -36.17
N ALA A 447 -11.10 15.45 -35.89
CA ALA A 447 -10.32 15.08 -34.69
C ALA A 447 -8.91 15.71 -34.69
N LEU A 448 -8.24 15.74 -35.86
CA LEU A 448 -6.93 16.39 -36.01
C LEU A 448 -7.03 17.90 -35.87
N GLU A 449 -8.08 18.55 -36.40
CA GLU A 449 -8.30 19.99 -36.25
C GLU A 449 -8.53 20.39 -34.80
N ALA A 450 -9.32 19.58 -34.05
CA ALA A 450 -9.53 19.80 -32.64
C ALA A 450 -8.22 19.61 -31.85
N ALA A 451 -7.44 18.56 -32.13
CA ALA A 451 -6.16 18.30 -31.50
C ALA A 451 -5.13 19.43 -31.79
N ILE A 452 -5.06 19.91 -33.04
CA ILE A 452 -4.19 21.02 -33.44
C ILE A 452 -4.57 22.31 -32.69
N ALA A 453 -5.86 22.59 -32.58
CA ALA A 453 -6.34 23.76 -31.85
C ALA A 453 -6.01 23.67 -30.35
N ASP A 454 -6.15 22.49 -29.75
CA ASP A 454 -5.81 22.25 -28.35
C ASP A 454 -4.30 22.41 -28.11
N LEU A 455 -3.45 21.75 -28.93
CA LEU A 455 -1.99 21.83 -28.82
C LEU A 455 -1.46 23.25 -29.00
N ARG A 456 -2.03 24.03 -29.92
CA ARG A 456 -1.71 25.45 -30.07
C ARG A 456 -2.09 26.24 -28.81
N GLY A 457 -3.28 25.98 -28.26
CA GLY A 457 -3.72 26.60 -27.00
C GLY A 457 -2.80 26.26 -25.82
N VAL A 458 -2.26 25.03 -25.75
CA VAL A 458 -1.23 24.65 -24.76
C VAL A 458 0.08 25.42 -24.97
N LEU A 459 0.52 25.58 -26.22
CA LEU A 459 1.76 26.30 -26.51
C LEU A 459 1.67 27.81 -26.25
N GLU A 460 0.49 28.39 -26.36
CA GLU A 460 0.23 29.83 -26.17
C GLU A 460 0.00 30.20 -24.68
N SER A 461 -0.38 29.24 -23.83
CA SER A 461 -0.75 29.52 -22.43
C SER A 461 0.17 28.79 -21.44
N GLU A 462 0.97 29.55 -20.71
CA GLU A 462 1.78 29.02 -19.60
C GLU A 462 0.91 28.47 -18.47
N GLU A 463 -0.22 29.09 -18.19
CA GLU A 463 -1.18 28.60 -17.17
C GLU A 463 -1.69 27.18 -17.52
N ARG A 464 -2.01 26.91 -18.79
CA ARG A 464 -2.38 25.56 -19.24
C ARG A 464 -1.22 24.56 -19.10
N GLN A 465 0.00 24.99 -19.40
CA GLN A 465 1.19 24.13 -19.25
C GLN A 465 1.43 23.79 -17.79
N LEU A 466 1.30 24.75 -16.88
CA LEU A 466 1.37 24.54 -15.44
C LEU A 466 0.27 23.60 -14.95
N GLN A 467 -0.96 23.75 -15.45
CA GLN A 467 -2.06 22.85 -15.08
C GLN A 467 -1.77 21.41 -15.52
N ILE A 468 -1.29 21.20 -16.76
CA ILE A 468 -0.90 19.88 -17.27
C ILE A 468 0.20 19.27 -16.39
N MET A 469 1.21 20.05 -16.02
CA MET A 469 2.28 19.58 -15.13
C MET A 469 1.72 19.14 -13.77
N LEU A 470 0.80 19.89 -13.18
CA LEU A 470 0.18 19.56 -11.88
C LEU A 470 -0.72 18.33 -11.98
N ASP A 471 -1.44 18.16 -13.07
CA ASP A 471 -2.30 16.99 -13.31
C ASP A 471 -1.43 15.73 -13.47
N GLU A 472 -0.40 15.79 -14.30
CA GLU A 472 0.56 14.69 -14.49
C GLU A 472 1.29 14.31 -13.17
N LEU A 473 1.73 15.30 -12.40
CA LEU A 473 2.32 15.06 -11.08
C LEU A 473 1.29 14.48 -10.11
N GLY A 474 0.03 14.89 -10.22
CA GLY A 474 -1.09 14.36 -9.45
C GLY A 474 -1.32 12.87 -9.73
N GLU A 475 -1.31 12.47 -11.00
CA GLU A 475 -1.41 11.06 -11.43
C GLU A 475 -0.25 10.21 -10.85
N VAL A 476 0.98 10.74 -10.88
CA VAL A 476 2.15 10.04 -10.30
C VAL A 476 1.97 9.86 -8.79
N VAL A 477 1.46 10.88 -8.07
CA VAL A 477 1.20 10.78 -6.62
C VAL A 477 0.08 9.79 -6.32
N GLU A 478 -1.00 9.79 -7.09
CA GLU A 478 -2.12 8.85 -6.91
C GLU A 478 -1.66 7.40 -7.09
N LYS A 479 -0.78 7.17 -8.06
CA LYS A 479 -0.30 5.83 -8.42
C LYS A 479 0.80 5.30 -7.50
N TYR A 480 1.70 6.17 -7.02
CA TYR A 480 2.92 5.77 -6.30
C TYR A 480 3.05 6.40 -4.90
N GLY A 481 2.19 7.34 -4.53
CA GLY A 481 2.25 8.01 -3.22
C GLY A 481 2.02 7.04 -2.08
N ASP A 482 2.85 7.13 -1.06
CA ASP A 482 2.74 6.35 0.17
C ASP A 482 2.88 7.26 1.41
N ALA A 483 2.60 6.69 2.58
CA ALA A 483 2.74 7.42 3.85
C ALA A 483 4.21 7.69 4.18
N ARG A 484 4.45 8.78 4.93
CA ARG A 484 5.76 9.09 5.50
C ARG A 484 6.24 7.94 6.39
N ARG A 485 7.50 7.55 6.22
CA ARG A 485 8.16 6.49 7.01
C ARG A 485 8.92 7.07 8.20
N THR A 486 9.59 8.21 8.03
CA THR A 486 10.40 8.85 9.05
C THR A 486 9.57 9.78 9.92
N VAL A 487 9.67 9.65 11.25
CA VAL A 487 8.99 10.52 12.20
C VAL A 487 9.89 11.69 12.56
N LEU A 488 9.35 12.90 12.55
CA LEU A 488 10.08 14.11 12.94
C LEU A 488 9.76 14.41 14.41
N LEU A 489 10.78 14.66 15.22
CA LEU A 489 10.69 15.00 16.65
C LEU A 489 11.28 16.37 16.90
N ASP A 490 10.60 17.21 17.66
CA ASP A 490 11.14 18.47 18.16
C ASP A 490 12.23 18.25 19.21
N ASP A 491 13.08 19.22 19.42
CA ASP A 491 14.18 19.14 20.39
C ASP A 491 13.67 18.93 21.82
N ASP A 492 12.52 19.51 22.19
CA ASP A 492 11.87 19.34 23.51
C ASP A 492 11.32 17.91 23.67
N GLU A 493 10.75 17.31 22.64
CA GLU A 493 10.31 15.91 22.63
C GLU A 493 11.49 14.94 22.69
N ALA A 494 12.63 15.33 22.14
CA ALA A 494 13.85 14.53 22.16
C ALA A 494 14.57 14.50 23.52
N GLU A 495 14.41 15.54 24.36
CA GLU A 495 14.99 15.60 25.71
C GLU A 495 14.07 15.00 26.79
N VAL A 496 12.75 15.18 26.69
CA VAL A 496 11.77 14.71 27.67
C VAL A 496 11.48 13.22 27.52
N GLU A 497 11.54 12.70 26.32
CA GLU A 497 11.36 11.28 26.06
C GLU A 497 12.37 10.84 25.00
N THR A 498 13.32 10.00 25.42
CA THR A 498 13.61 8.87 24.57
C THR A 498 12.28 8.12 24.59
N PRO A 499 11.40 8.22 23.57
CA PRO A 499 10.21 7.42 23.62
C PRO A 499 10.71 5.99 23.48
N VAL A 500 10.81 5.33 24.59
CA VAL A 500 10.58 3.91 24.67
C VAL A 500 9.10 3.85 24.31
N LEU A 501 8.84 3.94 23.01
CA LEU A 501 7.52 3.74 22.47
C LEU A 501 7.15 2.34 22.91
N GLU A 502 6.41 2.23 24.02
CA GLU A 502 5.62 1.05 24.27
C GLU A 502 4.80 0.87 22.98
N GLY A 503 5.35 0.01 22.08
CA GLY A 503 4.64 -0.45 20.89
C GLY A 503 3.79 0.59 20.16
N GLN A 504 4.39 1.53 19.44
CA GLN A 504 3.78 1.97 18.19
C GLN A 504 4.09 0.90 17.12
N LEU A 505 3.58 -0.31 17.36
CA LEU A 505 3.30 -1.24 16.28
C LEU A 505 2.40 -0.52 15.29
N ALA A 506 2.67 -0.68 14.00
CA ALA A 506 1.77 -0.21 12.97
C ALA A 506 0.34 -0.59 13.36
N ASP A 507 -0.61 0.35 13.26
CA ASP A 507 -2.01 0.05 13.56
C ASP A 507 -2.56 -0.81 12.42
N GLU A 508 -2.28 -2.11 12.51
CA GLU A 508 -2.60 -3.10 11.50
C GLU A 508 -3.82 -3.93 11.91
N ASP A 509 -4.51 -4.44 10.92
CA ASP A 509 -5.55 -5.45 11.13
C ASP A 509 -4.90 -6.78 11.51
N VAL A 510 -5.26 -7.29 12.67
CA VAL A 510 -4.84 -8.62 13.15
C VAL A 510 -6.04 -9.54 13.31
N VAL A 511 -5.82 -10.81 13.02
CA VAL A 511 -6.82 -11.86 13.26
C VAL A 511 -6.62 -12.38 14.67
N VAL A 512 -7.61 -12.19 15.53
CA VAL A 512 -7.64 -12.75 16.88
C VAL A 512 -8.42 -14.05 16.85
N THR A 513 -7.88 -15.09 17.47
CA THR A 513 -8.51 -16.41 17.59
C THR A 513 -8.63 -16.79 19.05
N LEU A 514 -9.80 -17.32 19.44
CA LEU A 514 -10.09 -17.85 20.78
C LEU A 514 -10.50 -19.31 20.65
N SER A 515 -9.88 -20.19 21.41
CA SER A 515 -10.26 -21.60 21.50
C SER A 515 -11.33 -21.84 22.59
N HIS A 516 -11.97 -22.99 22.53
CA HIS A 516 -12.96 -23.44 23.51
C HIS A 516 -12.42 -23.54 24.94
N GLU A 517 -11.18 -23.99 25.07
CA GLU A 517 -10.42 -24.03 26.34
C GLU A 517 -9.96 -22.63 26.82
N GLY A 518 -10.28 -21.57 26.08
CA GLY A 518 -9.97 -20.19 26.44
C GLY A 518 -8.52 -19.79 26.11
N PHE A 519 -7.88 -20.37 25.10
CA PHE A 519 -6.58 -19.91 24.60
C PHE A 519 -6.78 -18.87 23.50
N ILE A 520 -6.15 -17.70 23.67
CA ILE A 520 -6.22 -16.56 22.75
C ILE A 520 -4.85 -16.27 22.15
N LYS A 521 -4.86 -15.87 20.87
CA LYS A 521 -3.68 -15.37 20.13
C LYS A 521 -4.11 -14.40 19.06
N ARG A 522 -3.16 -13.56 18.61
CA ARG A 522 -3.33 -12.72 17.42
C ARG A 522 -2.36 -13.17 16.33
N ILE A 523 -2.74 -12.95 15.07
CA ILE A 523 -1.96 -13.27 13.87
C ILE A 523 -2.10 -12.08 12.93
N PRO A 524 -1.02 -11.47 12.44
CA PRO A 524 -1.08 -10.40 11.45
C PRO A 524 -1.90 -10.82 10.22
N MET A 525 -2.73 -9.91 9.69
CA MET A 525 -3.67 -10.20 8.59
C MET A 525 -2.93 -10.68 7.33
N HIS A 526 -1.77 -10.14 7.03
CA HIS A 526 -0.96 -10.51 5.87
C HIS A 526 -0.46 -11.96 5.94
N ILE A 527 -0.10 -12.45 7.15
CA ILE A 527 0.28 -13.85 7.38
C ILE A 527 -0.94 -14.77 7.24
N TYR A 528 -2.10 -14.31 7.72
CA TYR A 528 -3.35 -15.07 7.64
C TYR A 528 -3.84 -15.24 6.20
N ARG A 529 -3.67 -14.23 5.34
CA ARG A 529 -4.06 -14.23 3.93
C ARG A 529 -3.13 -15.03 3.00
N ARG A 530 -1.93 -15.39 3.43
CA ARG A 530 -0.94 -16.08 2.59
C ARG A 530 -1.48 -17.43 2.12
N ARG A 531 -1.72 -17.58 0.82
CA ARG A 531 -2.16 -18.82 0.18
C ARG A 531 -1.08 -19.88 0.32
N VAL A 532 -1.37 -20.96 1.03
CA VAL A 532 -0.63 -22.22 0.86
C VAL A 532 -1.17 -22.86 -0.42
N GLY A 533 -0.26 -23.14 -1.36
CA GLY A 533 -0.62 -23.74 -2.66
C GLY A 533 -1.46 -25.00 -2.51
N SER A 534 -2.42 -25.13 -3.44
CA SER A 534 -3.26 -26.29 -3.77
C SER A 534 -3.87 -27.14 -2.63
N GLY A 535 -5.12 -26.86 -2.32
CA GLY A 535 -6.10 -27.94 -2.05
C GLY A 535 -6.23 -28.50 -0.64
N LYS A 536 -5.46 -28.05 0.36
CA LYS A 536 -5.67 -28.48 1.76
C LYS A 536 -6.40 -27.41 2.57
N ALA A 537 -7.47 -27.80 3.26
CA ALA A 537 -8.21 -26.96 4.19
C ALA A 537 -7.24 -26.41 5.27
N LEU A 538 -7.28 -25.07 5.45
CA LEU A 538 -6.39 -24.38 6.37
C LEU A 538 -6.93 -24.54 7.79
N ALA A 539 -6.26 -25.36 8.62
CA ALA A 539 -6.53 -25.43 10.05
C ALA A 539 -6.08 -24.11 10.72
N GLY A 540 -6.96 -23.45 11.45
CA GLY A 540 -6.67 -22.24 12.19
C GLY A 540 -5.80 -22.45 13.44
N MET A 541 -5.68 -23.67 13.93
CA MET A 541 -4.90 -24.15 15.08
C MET A 541 -4.47 -25.59 14.88
N GLU A 542 -3.35 -26.03 15.47
CA GLU A 542 -3.08 -27.45 15.65
C GLU A 542 -4.13 -28.10 16.54
N ARG A 543 -4.63 -29.27 16.13
CA ARG A 543 -5.56 -30.07 16.94
C ARG A 543 -4.84 -30.59 18.17
N TYR A 544 -5.31 -30.18 19.33
CA TYR A 544 -5.16 -30.93 20.57
C TYR A 544 -6.47 -31.67 20.79
N ASP A 545 -6.42 -32.89 21.29
CA ASP A 545 -7.54 -33.84 21.25
C ASP A 545 -8.88 -33.38 21.83
N ASP A 546 -8.91 -32.25 22.62
CA ASP A 546 -10.13 -31.71 23.24
C ASP A 546 -10.33 -30.19 23.04
N ASP A 547 -9.55 -29.50 22.18
CA ASP A 547 -9.67 -28.04 22.00
C ASP A 547 -9.93 -27.67 20.54
N TYR A 548 -10.88 -26.76 20.27
CA TYR A 548 -11.25 -26.30 18.95
C TYR A 548 -11.41 -24.76 18.93
N LEU A 549 -11.36 -24.19 17.72
CA LEU A 549 -11.52 -22.76 17.50
C LEU A 549 -12.97 -22.34 17.75
N GLU A 550 -13.22 -21.60 18.82
CA GLU A 550 -14.57 -21.12 19.19
C GLU A 550 -14.89 -19.79 18.51
N ARG A 551 -13.93 -18.83 18.50
CA ARG A 551 -14.14 -17.51 17.92
C ARG A 551 -12.96 -17.05 17.09
N ILE A 552 -13.28 -16.32 16.01
CA ILE A 552 -12.31 -15.65 15.15
C ILE A 552 -12.88 -14.29 14.75
N PHE A 553 -12.08 -13.23 14.92
CA PHE A 553 -12.48 -11.88 14.53
C PHE A 553 -11.26 -11.04 14.19
N VAL A 554 -11.49 -9.95 13.46
CA VAL A 554 -10.45 -8.97 13.11
C VAL A 554 -10.52 -7.83 14.13
N ALA A 555 -9.36 -7.42 14.61
CA ALA A 555 -9.20 -6.27 15.50
C ALA A 555 -8.02 -5.42 15.02
N ARG A 556 -8.04 -4.13 15.30
CA ARG A 556 -6.89 -3.26 15.11
C ARG A 556 -5.89 -3.44 16.23
N THR A 557 -4.61 -3.37 15.92
CA THR A 557 -3.52 -3.57 16.88
C THR A 557 -3.61 -2.59 18.05
N ARG A 558 -4.02 -1.35 17.82
CA ARG A 558 -4.23 -0.32 18.87
C ARG A 558 -5.60 -0.36 19.52
N GLY A 559 -6.51 -1.20 19.05
CA GLY A 559 -7.83 -1.35 19.60
C GLY A 559 -7.84 -2.13 20.90
N SER A 560 -9.04 -2.23 21.50
CA SER A 560 -9.30 -3.02 22.69
C SER A 560 -10.35 -4.08 22.42
N ILE A 561 -10.32 -5.17 23.18
CA ILE A 561 -11.32 -6.21 23.19
C ILE A 561 -12.11 -6.11 24.48
N LEU A 562 -13.43 -5.95 24.37
CA LEU A 562 -14.34 -6.05 25.51
C LEU A 562 -14.75 -7.52 25.67
N ALA A 563 -14.32 -8.15 26.77
CA ALA A 563 -14.66 -9.53 27.11
C ALA A 563 -15.78 -9.54 28.13
N PHE A 564 -16.94 -10.08 27.73
CA PHE A 564 -18.14 -10.17 28.57
C PHE A 564 -18.29 -11.56 29.16
N THR A 565 -18.64 -11.62 30.44
CA THR A 565 -18.84 -12.88 31.17
C THR A 565 -20.31 -13.19 31.39
N GLU A 566 -20.61 -14.46 31.66
CA GLU A 566 -21.97 -14.96 31.94
C GLU A 566 -22.60 -14.24 33.13
N ASN A 567 -21.82 -13.89 34.15
CA ASN A 567 -22.30 -13.17 35.34
C ASN A 567 -22.47 -11.65 35.12
N GLY A 568 -22.24 -11.18 33.89
CA GLY A 568 -22.47 -9.80 33.49
C GLY A 568 -21.33 -8.84 33.85
N HIS A 569 -20.08 -9.31 33.91
CA HIS A 569 -18.89 -8.47 33.98
C HIS A 569 -18.33 -8.20 32.60
N CYS A 570 -17.62 -7.08 32.45
CA CYS A 570 -16.84 -6.73 31.27
C CYS A 570 -15.40 -6.49 31.67
N HIS A 571 -14.48 -7.22 31.07
CA HIS A 571 -13.04 -7.03 31.20
C HIS A 571 -12.50 -6.39 29.92
N PHE A 572 -11.45 -5.60 30.09
CA PHE A 572 -10.79 -4.89 28.99
C PHE A 572 -9.47 -5.60 28.65
N LEU A 573 -9.26 -5.93 27.41
CA LEU A 573 -8.04 -6.55 26.94
C LEU A 573 -7.51 -5.73 25.74
N PRO A 574 -6.44 -4.96 25.90
CA PRO A 574 -5.77 -4.34 24.76
C PRO A 574 -5.36 -5.41 23.75
N VAL A 575 -5.56 -5.16 22.45
CA VAL A 575 -5.20 -6.12 21.40
C VAL A 575 -3.69 -6.40 21.43
N LEU A 576 -2.90 -5.42 21.83
CA LEU A 576 -1.45 -5.54 22.01
C LEU A 576 -1.04 -6.59 23.04
N ASP A 577 -1.83 -6.78 24.11
CA ASP A 577 -1.55 -7.74 25.18
C ASP A 577 -1.88 -9.19 24.77
N VAL A 578 -2.61 -9.37 23.67
CA VAL A 578 -2.85 -10.68 23.07
C VAL A 578 -1.56 -11.14 22.39
N PRO A 579 -1.01 -12.32 22.78
CA PRO A 579 0.27 -12.76 22.23
C PRO A 579 0.20 -12.97 20.72
N GLU A 580 1.14 -12.39 20.01
CA GLU A 580 1.39 -12.71 18.61
C GLU A 580 2.00 -14.11 18.53
N SER A 581 1.45 -14.94 17.68
CA SER A 581 1.84 -16.33 17.63
C SER A 581 1.66 -16.92 16.24
N ALA A 582 2.51 -17.89 15.93
CA ALA A 582 2.37 -18.64 14.69
C ALA A 582 0.99 -19.31 14.57
N ARG A 583 0.53 -19.52 13.35
CA ARG A 583 -0.79 -20.06 13.04
C ARG A 583 -1.07 -21.40 13.72
N ALA A 584 -0.08 -22.25 13.86
CA ALA A 584 -0.18 -23.57 14.50
C ALA A 584 -0.07 -23.55 16.03
N SER A 585 0.34 -22.44 16.66
CA SER A 585 0.52 -22.41 18.12
C SER A 585 -0.81 -22.36 18.87
N ARG A 586 -0.82 -22.81 20.13
CA ARG A 586 -2.02 -22.82 20.99
C ARG A 586 -2.40 -21.42 21.51
N GLY A 587 -1.45 -20.49 21.60
CA GLY A 587 -1.68 -19.18 22.23
C GLY A 587 -1.54 -19.20 23.75
N LYS A 588 -2.14 -18.22 24.45
CA LYS A 588 -2.08 -18.03 25.90
C LYS A 588 -3.50 -18.07 26.49
N SER A 589 -3.65 -18.52 27.76
CA SER A 589 -4.96 -18.51 28.41
C SER A 589 -5.47 -17.08 28.55
N VAL A 590 -6.67 -16.80 28.07
CA VAL A 590 -7.34 -15.49 28.14
C VAL A 590 -7.51 -15.05 29.60
N TYR A 591 -7.79 -15.99 30.50
CA TYR A 591 -7.89 -15.71 31.94
C TYR A 591 -6.56 -15.29 32.59
N ALA A 592 -5.43 -15.57 31.96
CA ALA A 592 -4.13 -15.08 32.42
C ALA A 592 -3.81 -13.66 31.95
N LEU A 593 -4.57 -13.16 30.98
CA LEU A 593 -4.43 -11.82 30.42
C LEU A 593 -5.46 -10.83 31.02
N LEU A 594 -6.60 -11.35 31.53
CA LEU A 594 -7.66 -10.54 32.12
C LEU A 594 -7.48 -10.48 33.64
N GLU A 595 -7.06 -9.33 34.14
CA GLU A 595 -6.93 -9.12 35.58
C GLU A 595 -8.29 -9.25 36.29
N GLY A 596 -8.35 -10.05 37.37
CA GLY A 596 -9.55 -10.25 38.19
C GLY A 596 -10.64 -11.13 37.57
N ALA A 597 -10.39 -11.76 36.38
CA ALA A 597 -11.33 -12.70 35.78
C ALA A 597 -11.24 -14.08 36.47
N ASP A 598 -12.39 -14.62 36.88
CA ASP A 598 -12.49 -15.98 37.47
C ASP A 598 -12.73 -16.98 36.31
N ARG A 599 -11.97 -18.09 36.28
CA ARG A 599 -12.20 -19.17 35.30
C ARG A 599 -13.60 -19.81 35.42
N LYS A 600 -14.25 -19.66 36.57
CA LYS A 600 -15.62 -20.13 36.76
C LYS A 600 -16.66 -19.20 36.11
N ASP A 601 -16.31 -17.96 35.76
CA ASP A 601 -17.17 -16.99 35.09
C ASP A 601 -16.87 -17.04 33.57
N ARG A 602 -17.62 -17.87 32.84
CA ARG A 602 -17.39 -18.13 31.42
C ARG A 602 -17.49 -16.83 30.61
N ILE A 603 -16.54 -16.62 29.70
CA ILE A 603 -16.58 -15.56 28.70
C ILE A 603 -17.60 -15.93 27.61
N VAL A 604 -18.64 -15.12 27.45
CA VAL A 604 -19.73 -15.36 26.50
C VAL A 604 -19.62 -14.54 25.22
N SER A 605 -18.92 -13.39 25.26
CA SER A 605 -18.71 -12.57 24.06
C SER A 605 -17.41 -11.78 24.16
N MET A 606 -16.74 -11.60 23.02
CA MET A 606 -15.55 -10.76 22.85
C MET A 606 -15.77 -9.82 21.66
N ILE A 607 -15.75 -8.52 21.92
CA ILE A 607 -16.07 -7.51 20.93
C ILE A 607 -14.85 -6.60 20.72
N PRO A 608 -14.23 -6.58 19.53
CA PRO A 608 -13.17 -5.63 19.22
C PRO A 608 -13.77 -4.22 19.08
N ILE A 609 -13.10 -3.24 19.67
CA ILE A 609 -13.46 -1.82 19.60
C ILE A 609 -12.20 -0.98 19.44
N ASP A 610 -12.22 -0.09 18.46
CA ASP A 610 -11.12 0.82 18.17
C ASP A 610 -11.21 2.10 19.00
N ASP A 611 -12.43 2.61 19.24
CA ASP A 611 -12.70 3.79 20.06
C ASP A 611 -13.96 3.56 20.92
N LEU A 612 -13.85 3.84 22.20
CA LEU A 612 -14.96 3.74 23.18
C LEU A 612 -15.86 4.98 23.19
N ASN A 613 -15.43 6.10 22.60
CA ASN A 613 -16.16 7.37 22.63
C ASN A 613 -16.99 7.62 21.36
N VAL A 614 -17.15 6.61 20.49
CA VAL A 614 -17.94 6.75 19.26
C VAL A 614 -19.42 6.96 19.62
N PRO A 615 -20.05 8.07 19.18
CA PRO A 615 -21.47 8.29 19.37
C PRO A 615 -22.32 7.26 18.60
N ASP A 616 -23.55 7.05 19.05
CA ASP A 616 -24.56 6.19 18.40
C ASP A 616 -24.12 4.73 18.20
N ARG A 617 -23.27 4.21 19.10
CA ARG A 617 -22.91 2.80 19.18
C ARG A 617 -23.40 2.20 20.51
N PHE A 618 -24.01 1.04 20.41
CA PHE A 618 -24.64 0.36 21.54
C PHE A 618 -24.17 -1.08 21.66
N LEU A 619 -24.04 -1.56 22.89
CA LEU A 619 -23.90 -2.98 23.21
C LEU A 619 -25.26 -3.53 23.55
N VAL A 620 -25.74 -4.49 22.77
CA VAL A 620 -27.01 -5.18 22.98
C VAL A 620 -26.75 -6.45 23.76
N PHE A 621 -27.26 -6.53 24.96
CA PHE A 621 -27.13 -7.68 25.86
C PHE A 621 -28.36 -8.56 25.79
N LEU A 622 -28.15 -9.88 25.83
CA LEU A 622 -29.20 -10.88 25.91
C LEU A 622 -28.87 -11.89 27.01
N SER A 623 -29.88 -12.20 27.87
CA SER A 623 -29.77 -13.28 28.84
C SER A 623 -30.41 -14.58 28.33
N ARG A 624 -30.06 -15.72 28.91
CA ARG A 624 -30.64 -17.04 28.59
C ARG A 624 -32.15 -17.07 28.67
N LYS A 625 -32.73 -16.32 29.63
CA LYS A 625 -34.19 -16.22 29.81
C LYS A 625 -34.86 -15.12 28.98
N GLY A 626 -34.16 -14.58 27.98
CA GLY A 626 -34.72 -13.65 27.02
C GLY A 626 -34.90 -12.22 27.51
N VAL A 627 -34.14 -11.79 28.50
CA VAL A 627 -34.05 -10.39 28.94
C VAL A 627 -33.00 -9.66 28.17
N MET A 628 -33.31 -8.45 27.70
CA MET A 628 -32.42 -7.66 26.82
C MET A 628 -32.27 -6.24 27.31
N LYS A 629 -31.16 -5.61 26.96
CA LYS A 629 -30.91 -4.16 27.10
C LYS A 629 -29.95 -3.64 26.04
N ARG A 630 -29.97 -2.34 25.82
CA ARG A 630 -28.92 -1.62 25.09
C ARG A 630 -28.17 -0.72 26.08
N THR A 631 -26.86 -0.68 25.95
CA THR A 631 -26.02 0.23 26.74
C THR A 631 -25.08 0.94 25.80
N PRO A 632 -24.95 2.29 25.86
CA PRO A 632 -23.99 3.01 25.01
C PRO A 632 -22.57 2.49 25.22
N VAL A 633 -21.79 2.40 24.15
CA VAL A 633 -20.37 2.00 24.24
C VAL A 633 -19.58 2.99 25.09
N SER A 634 -19.93 4.27 25.06
CA SER A 634 -19.31 5.33 25.87
C SER A 634 -19.42 5.12 27.38
N ASP A 635 -20.41 4.35 27.85
CA ASP A 635 -20.51 3.98 29.28
C ASP A 635 -19.32 3.11 29.73
N PHE A 636 -18.54 2.54 28.81
CA PHE A 636 -17.35 1.72 29.04
C PHE A 636 -16.03 2.47 28.85
N SER A 637 -16.05 3.78 28.62
CA SER A 637 -14.85 4.62 28.31
C SER A 637 -13.84 4.69 29.47
N HIS A 638 -14.19 4.27 30.67
CA HIS A 638 -13.30 4.26 31.83
C HIS A 638 -13.03 2.81 32.29
N PRO A 639 -12.09 2.12 31.63
CA PRO A 639 -11.70 0.75 31.99
C PRO A 639 -11.08 0.71 33.38
N ARG A 640 -11.31 -0.39 34.10
CA ARG A 640 -10.65 -0.70 35.38
C ARG A 640 -9.95 -2.03 35.27
N SER A 641 -8.79 -2.17 35.88
CA SER A 641 -7.96 -3.40 35.79
C SER A 641 -8.72 -4.66 36.23
N GLY A 642 -9.55 -4.59 37.23
CA GLY A 642 -10.39 -5.72 37.68
C GLY A 642 -11.73 -5.90 36.94
N GLY A 643 -11.91 -5.19 35.78
CA GLY A 643 -13.18 -5.18 35.05
C GLY A 643 -14.27 -4.31 35.67
N VAL A 644 -15.40 -4.23 34.99
CA VAL A 644 -16.58 -3.45 35.38
C VAL A 644 -17.87 -4.28 35.28
N ARG A 645 -18.84 -3.99 36.10
CA ARG A 645 -20.15 -4.62 35.96
C ARG A 645 -20.87 -4.07 34.73
N ALA A 646 -21.22 -4.95 33.81
CA ALA A 646 -21.81 -4.63 32.52
C ALA A 646 -23.30 -4.90 32.46
N ALA A 647 -23.83 -5.87 33.27
CA ALA A 647 -25.25 -6.16 33.33
C ALA A 647 -25.68 -6.62 34.74
N GLY A 648 -26.90 -6.31 35.11
CA GLY A 648 -27.58 -6.90 36.29
C GLY A 648 -28.23 -8.23 35.91
N VAL A 649 -27.67 -9.36 36.38
CA VAL A 649 -28.17 -10.71 36.11
C VAL A 649 -28.99 -11.20 37.28
N LYS A 650 -30.16 -11.80 37.01
CA LYS A 650 -31.03 -12.41 38.06
C LYS A 650 -30.47 -13.77 38.49
N ALA A 651 -30.75 -14.17 39.73
CA ALA A 651 -30.41 -15.51 40.17
C ALA A 651 -31.05 -16.60 39.27
N GLY A 652 -30.26 -17.54 38.81
CA GLY A 652 -30.67 -18.59 37.91
C GLY A 652 -30.83 -18.16 36.42
N ASP A 653 -30.32 -16.99 36.03
CA ASP A 653 -30.15 -16.51 34.67
C ASP A 653 -28.67 -16.21 34.41
N GLY A 654 -28.27 -16.00 33.15
CA GLY A 654 -26.89 -15.64 32.74
C GLY A 654 -26.95 -14.85 31.47
N ILE A 655 -25.96 -13.97 31.26
CA ILE A 655 -25.76 -13.38 29.93
C ILE A 655 -25.37 -14.49 28.97
N MET A 656 -26.03 -14.50 27.85
CA MET A 656 -25.81 -15.49 26.79
C MET A 656 -24.99 -14.90 25.65
N ASP A 657 -25.29 -13.65 25.27
CA ASP A 657 -24.59 -12.99 24.15
C ASP A 657 -24.59 -11.47 24.32
N VAL A 658 -23.57 -10.82 23.74
CA VAL A 658 -23.46 -9.37 23.64
C VAL A 658 -23.01 -9.03 22.23
N VAL A 659 -23.71 -8.13 21.54
CA VAL A 659 -23.42 -7.76 20.15
C VAL A 659 -23.37 -6.24 20.02
N LEU A 660 -22.45 -5.73 19.19
CA LEU A 660 -22.33 -4.31 18.86
C LEU A 660 -23.39 -3.90 17.82
N SER A 661 -24.09 -2.80 18.07
CA SER A 661 -25.11 -2.24 17.19
C SER A 661 -24.96 -0.73 16.98
N ASP A 662 -25.53 -0.25 15.86
CA ASP A 662 -25.72 1.16 15.56
C ASP A 662 -27.14 1.67 15.87
N GLY A 663 -27.97 0.82 16.48
CA GLY A 663 -29.32 1.17 16.90
C GLY A 663 -30.42 1.08 15.84
N THR A 664 -30.08 0.68 14.60
CA THR A 664 -30.99 0.68 13.43
C THR A 664 -31.44 -0.71 12.98
N ALA A 665 -30.96 -1.77 13.64
CA ALA A 665 -31.19 -3.16 13.24
C ALA A 665 -32.58 -3.69 13.68
N ASP A 666 -33.04 -4.75 13.03
CA ASP A 666 -34.06 -5.61 13.60
C ASP A 666 -33.39 -6.68 14.47
N VAL A 667 -33.94 -6.88 15.67
CA VAL A 667 -33.54 -7.96 16.58
C VAL A 667 -34.37 -9.20 16.31
N MET A 668 -33.73 -10.34 16.12
CA MET A 668 -34.40 -11.63 16.08
C MET A 668 -33.84 -12.54 17.15
N LEU A 669 -34.74 -13.06 17.98
CA LEU A 669 -34.43 -14.05 19.03
C LEU A 669 -35.00 -15.39 18.64
N LEU A 670 -34.22 -16.44 18.84
CA LEU A 670 -34.68 -17.83 18.65
C LEU A 670 -34.55 -18.61 19.94
N ALA A 671 -35.61 -19.30 20.33
CA ALA A 671 -35.63 -20.17 21.50
C ALA A 671 -35.23 -21.61 21.12
N ARG A 672 -34.64 -22.37 22.04
CA ARG A 672 -34.25 -23.77 21.87
C ARG A 672 -35.45 -24.66 21.47
N GLY A 673 -36.63 -24.33 21.99
CA GLY A 673 -37.89 -24.99 21.62
C GLY A 673 -38.44 -24.61 20.24
N GLY A 674 -37.67 -23.89 19.43
CA GLY A 674 -37.99 -23.65 18.01
C GLY A 674 -38.96 -22.51 17.73
N ARG A 675 -39.11 -21.56 18.64
CA ARG A 675 -39.88 -20.33 18.43
C ARG A 675 -38.93 -19.15 18.18
N ALA A 676 -39.33 -18.26 17.26
CA ALA A 676 -38.57 -17.06 16.91
C ALA A 676 -39.45 -15.81 16.97
N ILE A 677 -38.90 -14.70 17.44
CA ILE A 677 -39.52 -13.38 17.42
C ILE A 677 -38.60 -12.37 16.74
N ARG A 678 -39.14 -11.52 15.86
CA ARG A 678 -38.43 -10.42 15.20
C ARG A 678 -39.11 -9.10 15.56
N PHE A 679 -38.35 -8.10 16.00
CA PHE A 679 -38.83 -6.77 16.36
C PHE A 679 -37.75 -5.71 16.14
N GLY A 680 -38.13 -4.44 16.01
CA GLY A 680 -37.19 -3.35 15.87
C GLY A 680 -36.33 -3.15 17.12
N GLU A 681 -35.02 -2.89 16.92
CA GLU A 681 -34.09 -2.65 18.03
C GLU A 681 -34.48 -1.43 18.89
N ASP A 682 -35.17 -0.45 18.31
CA ASP A 682 -35.71 0.74 18.99
C ASP A 682 -36.59 0.39 20.20
N GLN A 683 -37.26 -0.76 20.19
CA GLN A 683 -38.09 -1.25 21.29
C GLN A 683 -37.28 -1.74 22.50
N VAL A 684 -35.95 -1.93 22.37
CA VAL A 684 -35.06 -2.32 23.49
C VAL A 684 -34.59 -1.05 24.19
N SER A 685 -34.85 -0.94 25.48
CA SER A 685 -34.53 0.25 26.26
C SER A 685 -33.03 0.49 26.35
N ILE A 686 -32.59 1.74 26.15
CA ILE A 686 -31.24 2.20 26.44
C ILE A 686 -31.13 2.44 27.93
N VAL A 687 -30.26 1.71 28.61
CA VAL A 687 -30.08 1.77 30.05
C VAL A 687 -28.61 1.60 30.45
N GLY A 688 -28.22 2.13 31.61
CA GLY A 688 -26.85 2.04 32.10
C GLY A 688 -26.38 0.61 32.40
N ARG A 689 -25.08 0.46 32.64
CA ARG A 689 -24.36 -0.82 32.78
C ARG A 689 -25.00 -1.78 33.81
N THR A 690 -25.42 -1.31 34.97
CA THR A 690 -25.91 -2.16 36.08
C THR A 690 -27.38 -2.58 35.98
N ALA A 691 -28.11 -2.04 35.00
CA ALA A 691 -29.54 -2.34 34.80
C ALA A 691 -29.78 -3.77 34.31
N GLN A 692 -30.93 -4.34 34.62
CA GLN A 692 -31.33 -5.70 34.22
C GLN A 692 -31.89 -5.75 32.81
N GLY A 693 -32.53 -4.68 32.32
CA GLY A 693 -33.13 -4.63 30.97
C GLY A 693 -34.63 -4.99 30.95
N VAL A 694 -35.13 -5.26 29.74
CA VAL A 694 -36.53 -5.52 29.41
C VAL A 694 -36.70 -6.91 28.78
N LYS A 695 -37.90 -7.46 28.86
CA LYS A 695 -38.19 -8.76 28.25
C LYS A 695 -38.19 -8.64 26.72
N GLY A 696 -37.30 -9.34 26.02
CA GLY A 696 -37.26 -9.46 24.57
C GLY A 696 -38.23 -10.54 24.04
N MET A 697 -38.24 -11.72 24.67
CA MET A 697 -39.10 -12.84 24.30
C MET A 697 -39.72 -13.50 25.55
N SER A 698 -40.91 -13.98 25.44
CA SER A 698 -41.54 -14.84 26.45
C SER A 698 -41.30 -16.32 26.11
N LEU A 699 -40.59 -17.00 26.98
CA LEU A 699 -40.28 -18.41 26.89
C LEU A 699 -41.34 -19.27 27.56
N LYS A 700 -41.54 -20.50 27.10
CA LYS A 700 -42.51 -21.41 27.63
C LYS A 700 -41.84 -22.45 28.54
N GLY A 701 -42.26 -22.51 29.82
CA GLY A 701 -41.69 -23.46 30.79
C GLY A 701 -40.22 -23.16 31.10
N GLU A 702 -39.37 -24.16 31.01
CA GLU A 702 -37.91 -24.07 31.21
C GLU A 702 -37.13 -23.81 29.91
N ASP A 703 -37.80 -23.38 28.84
CA ASP A 703 -37.13 -23.08 27.55
C ASP A 703 -36.12 -21.93 27.69
N GLU A 704 -35.11 -21.95 26.87
CA GLU A 704 -34.03 -20.96 26.84
C GLU A 704 -33.85 -20.40 25.43
N ILE A 705 -33.18 -19.27 25.32
CA ILE A 705 -32.77 -18.72 24.04
C ILE A 705 -31.64 -19.57 23.41
N ALA A 706 -31.69 -19.82 22.11
CA ALA A 706 -30.68 -20.49 21.30
C ALA A 706 -29.74 -19.49 20.60
N GLY A 707 -30.24 -18.27 20.31
CA GLY A 707 -29.40 -17.26 19.64
C GLY A 707 -30.08 -15.91 19.44
N MET A 708 -29.27 -14.88 19.23
CA MET A 708 -29.65 -13.51 18.88
C MET A 708 -29.05 -13.11 17.55
N LEU A 709 -29.85 -12.51 16.68
CA LEU A 709 -29.41 -11.95 15.40
C LEU A 709 -29.76 -10.46 15.36
N LEU A 710 -28.82 -9.64 14.87
CA LEU A 710 -29.08 -8.27 14.46
C LEU A 710 -29.16 -8.20 12.94
N ILE A 711 -30.36 -8.07 12.42
CA ILE A 711 -30.63 -8.13 10.99
C ILE A 711 -30.57 -6.73 10.39
N ARG A 712 -29.67 -6.53 9.46
CA ARG A 712 -29.43 -5.24 8.78
C ARG A 712 -29.66 -5.30 7.27
N ARG A 713 -29.92 -6.50 6.72
CA ARG A 713 -30.06 -6.73 5.28
C ARG A 713 -30.99 -7.92 5.00
N ASP A 714 -31.43 -8.06 3.76
CA ASP A 714 -32.10 -9.28 3.31
C ASP A 714 -31.08 -10.42 3.29
N SER A 715 -31.35 -11.44 4.12
CA SER A 715 -30.48 -12.58 4.35
C SER A 715 -31.29 -13.82 4.70
N THR A 716 -30.64 -14.92 5.01
CA THR A 716 -31.26 -16.15 5.50
C THR A 716 -30.79 -16.45 6.92
N VAL A 717 -31.70 -17.02 7.70
CA VAL A 717 -31.42 -17.53 9.05
C VAL A 717 -31.16 -19.03 8.94
N LEU A 718 -29.94 -19.43 9.27
CA LEU A 718 -29.55 -20.83 9.44
C LEU A 718 -29.93 -21.28 10.86
N THR A 719 -30.66 -22.37 10.95
CA THR A 719 -30.98 -23.03 12.21
C THR A 719 -30.49 -24.47 12.18
N ILE A 720 -29.82 -24.91 13.25
CA ILE A 720 -29.33 -26.29 13.40
C ILE A 720 -29.77 -26.82 14.76
N SER A 721 -30.27 -28.05 14.76
CA SER A 721 -30.72 -28.77 15.97
C SER A 721 -29.66 -29.73 16.50
N GLU A 722 -29.79 -30.15 17.75
CA GLU A 722 -28.85 -31.07 18.43
C GLU A 722 -28.65 -32.39 17.66
N ASP A 723 -29.66 -32.85 16.92
CA ASP A 723 -29.62 -34.07 16.09
C ASP A 723 -28.98 -33.85 14.69
N GLY A 724 -28.39 -32.66 14.42
CA GLY A 724 -27.66 -32.37 13.20
C GLY A 724 -28.53 -32.03 11.98
N LEU A 725 -29.84 -31.73 12.18
CA LEU A 725 -30.68 -31.24 11.11
C LEU A 725 -30.55 -29.73 10.97
N GLY A 726 -30.37 -29.22 9.76
CA GLY A 726 -30.22 -27.81 9.47
C GLY A 726 -31.05 -27.33 8.28
N LYS A 727 -31.43 -26.06 8.31
CA LYS A 727 -32.07 -25.36 7.20
C LYS A 727 -31.75 -23.88 7.20
N ARG A 728 -31.93 -23.25 6.05
CA ARG A 728 -31.99 -21.80 5.91
C ARG A 728 -33.42 -21.34 5.71
N THR A 729 -33.82 -20.27 6.37
CA THR A 729 -35.15 -19.66 6.21
C THR A 729 -34.96 -18.18 5.88
N LEU A 730 -35.74 -17.64 4.93
CA LEU A 730 -35.67 -16.23 4.60
C LEU A 730 -36.05 -15.38 5.81
N VAL A 731 -35.33 -14.31 6.05
CA VAL A 731 -35.67 -13.33 7.12
C VAL A 731 -37.07 -12.75 6.91
N SER A 732 -37.49 -12.55 5.65
CA SER A 732 -38.81 -12.05 5.29
C SER A 732 -39.96 -12.96 5.73
N ASP A 733 -39.70 -14.24 5.95
CA ASP A 733 -40.71 -15.20 6.46
C ASP A 733 -41.06 -14.96 7.93
N PHE A 734 -40.24 -14.20 8.65
CA PHE A 734 -40.45 -13.83 10.06
C PHE A 734 -41.04 -12.43 10.14
N PRO A 735 -42.37 -12.29 10.42
CA PRO A 735 -43.01 -10.99 10.49
C PRO A 735 -42.48 -10.18 11.67
N LEU A 736 -42.39 -8.86 11.50
CA LEU A 736 -42.14 -7.93 12.62
C LEU A 736 -43.26 -7.99 13.62
N GLN A 737 -42.90 -8.06 14.91
CA GLN A 737 -43.81 -8.15 16.07
C GLN A 737 -43.35 -7.15 17.14
N ASN A 738 -44.14 -7.00 18.19
CA ASN A 738 -43.69 -6.28 19.36
C ASN A 738 -42.86 -7.20 20.26
N ARG A 739 -41.82 -6.69 20.91
CA ARG A 739 -40.98 -7.43 21.87
C ARG A 739 -41.80 -8.02 23.02
N GLY A 740 -41.28 -9.06 23.66
CA GLY A 740 -41.90 -9.70 24.82
C GLY A 740 -43.00 -10.70 24.48
N GLY A 741 -43.34 -10.89 23.19
CA GLY A 741 -44.25 -11.93 22.74
C GLY A 741 -43.62 -13.34 22.76
N MET A 742 -44.43 -14.38 22.54
CA MET A 742 -43.97 -15.79 22.41
C MET A 742 -43.35 -16.10 21.03
N GLY A 743 -43.41 -15.18 20.07
CA GLY A 743 -42.95 -15.39 18.71
C GLY A 743 -43.70 -16.46 17.91
N ASN A 744 -43.20 -16.69 16.69
CA ASN A 744 -43.76 -17.67 15.74
C ASN A 744 -42.90 -18.95 15.71
N LEU A 745 -43.50 -20.06 15.25
CA LEU A 745 -42.76 -21.31 15.06
C LEU A 745 -41.71 -21.10 13.94
N ALA A 746 -40.45 -21.37 14.22
CA ALA A 746 -39.34 -21.42 13.30
C ALA A 746 -39.04 -22.88 12.86
N VAL A 747 -39.45 -23.87 13.66
CA VAL A 747 -39.45 -25.29 13.35
C VAL A 747 -40.81 -25.87 13.73
N PRO A 748 -41.20 -27.05 13.21
CA PRO A 748 -42.47 -27.69 13.62
C PRO A 748 -42.56 -27.89 15.14
N ALA A 749 -43.74 -27.78 15.70
CA ALA A 749 -43.94 -28.08 17.14
C ALA A 749 -44.08 -29.60 17.29
N GLY A 750 -43.40 -30.20 18.27
CA GLY A 750 -43.53 -31.61 18.64
C GLY A 750 -42.40 -32.06 19.58
N GLU A 751 -42.73 -33.01 20.48
CA GLU A 751 -41.75 -33.61 21.40
C GLU A 751 -40.64 -34.44 20.67
N GLU A 752 -40.85 -34.74 19.42
CA GLU A 752 -39.89 -35.48 18.56
C GLU A 752 -38.80 -34.63 17.95
N ASN A 753 -38.81 -33.31 18.16
CA ASN A 753 -37.81 -32.41 17.61
C ASN A 753 -36.69 -32.14 18.62
N ALA A 754 -35.46 -32.39 18.27
CA ALA A 754 -34.29 -32.04 19.07
C ALA A 754 -34.23 -30.52 19.25
N PRO A 755 -33.77 -30.03 20.42
CA PRO A 755 -33.59 -28.61 20.66
C PRO A 755 -32.71 -27.93 19.61
N ILE A 756 -32.98 -26.67 19.32
CA ILE A 756 -32.13 -25.86 18.46
C ILE A 756 -30.87 -25.43 19.21
N VAL A 757 -29.72 -25.64 18.57
CA VAL A 757 -28.40 -25.29 19.13
C VAL A 757 -28.05 -23.84 18.82
N CYS A 758 -28.27 -23.42 17.56
CA CYS A 758 -27.88 -22.09 17.13
C CYS A 758 -28.84 -21.46 16.12
N ALA A 759 -28.75 -20.14 16.01
CA ALA A 759 -29.28 -19.32 14.91
C ALA A 759 -28.17 -18.41 14.39
N LEU A 760 -27.91 -18.44 13.09
CA LEU A 760 -26.91 -17.62 12.44
C LEU A 760 -27.50 -16.92 11.21
N GLU A 761 -27.21 -15.64 11.06
CA GLU A 761 -27.43 -14.94 9.80
C GLU A 761 -26.37 -15.39 8.80
N VAL A 762 -26.76 -15.94 7.65
CA VAL A 762 -25.86 -16.42 6.61
C VAL A 762 -26.28 -15.94 5.22
N VAL A 763 -25.27 -15.71 4.38
CA VAL A 763 -25.40 -15.49 2.94
C VAL A 763 -24.81 -16.68 2.17
N GLU A 764 -25.08 -16.78 0.87
CA GLU A 764 -24.66 -17.92 0.06
C GLU A 764 -23.13 -18.17 0.05
N ALA A 765 -22.34 -17.12 0.17
CA ALA A 765 -20.87 -17.21 0.19
C ALA A 765 -20.26 -17.62 1.54
N ASP A 766 -21.08 -17.74 2.60
CA ASP A 766 -20.60 -18.10 3.93
C ASP A 766 -20.34 -19.60 4.04
N GLU A 767 -19.46 -19.96 4.95
CA GLU A 767 -19.25 -21.34 5.41
C GLU A 767 -19.51 -21.40 6.91
N VAL A 768 -19.96 -22.54 7.37
CA VAL A 768 -20.22 -22.78 8.80
C VAL A 768 -19.43 -23.98 9.30
N MET A 769 -18.98 -23.91 10.52
CA MET A 769 -18.36 -25.02 11.25
C MET A 769 -19.34 -25.54 12.28
N ILE A 770 -19.62 -26.84 12.22
CA ILE A 770 -20.51 -27.54 13.14
C ILE A 770 -19.65 -28.42 14.03
N VAL A 771 -19.79 -28.26 15.34
CA VAL A 771 -19.01 -28.96 16.36
C VAL A 771 -19.93 -29.88 17.13
N THR A 772 -19.53 -31.13 17.34
CA THR A 772 -20.28 -32.14 18.11
C THR A 772 -19.68 -32.32 19.51
N ALA A 773 -20.44 -32.92 20.43
CA ALA A 773 -20.00 -33.22 21.79
C ALA A 773 -18.82 -34.20 21.84
N ALA A 774 -18.69 -35.07 20.84
CA ALA A 774 -17.53 -35.97 20.65
C ALA A 774 -16.30 -35.27 20.04
N GLY A 775 -16.34 -33.90 19.83
CA GLY A 775 -15.23 -33.14 19.28
C GLY A 775 -15.09 -33.23 17.74
N GLN A 776 -16.05 -33.83 17.04
CA GLN A 776 -16.04 -33.82 15.58
C GLN A 776 -16.36 -32.42 15.05
N VAL A 777 -15.54 -31.91 14.13
CA VAL A 777 -15.76 -30.62 13.45
C VAL A 777 -16.05 -30.84 11.98
N THR A 778 -17.24 -30.45 11.55
CA THR A 778 -17.67 -30.54 10.15
C THR A 778 -17.82 -29.15 9.55
N ARG A 779 -17.25 -28.91 8.37
CA ARG A 779 -17.39 -27.66 7.62
C ARG A 779 -18.39 -27.84 6.48
N ALA A 780 -19.37 -26.94 6.43
CA ALA A 780 -20.41 -26.94 5.41
C ALA A 780 -20.52 -25.55 4.77
N ALA A 781 -20.68 -25.50 3.46
CA ALA A 781 -20.97 -24.26 2.76
C ALA A 781 -22.45 -23.88 2.96
N ALA A 782 -22.74 -22.62 3.23
CA ALA A 782 -24.10 -22.16 3.46
C ALA A 782 -25.02 -22.41 2.25
N ASP A 783 -24.52 -22.29 1.02
CA ASP A 783 -25.27 -22.58 -0.20
C ASP A 783 -25.72 -24.03 -0.34
N SER A 784 -24.99 -24.98 0.29
CA SER A 784 -25.35 -26.39 0.32
C SER A 784 -26.60 -26.68 1.21
N VAL A 785 -26.96 -25.73 2.10
CA VAL A 785 -28.11 -25.86 2.98
C VAL A 785 -29.37 -25.32 2.27
N PRO A 786 -30.42 -26.13 2.10
CA PRO A 786 -31.60 -25.70 1.37
C PRO A 786 -32.36 -24.59 2.09
N ILE A 787 -32.86 -23.62 1.31
CA ILE A 787 -33.80 -22.61 1.80
C ILE A 787 -35.17 -23.27 1.94
N GLN A 788 -35.74 -23.23 3.12
CA GLN A 788 -37.02 -23.87 3.43
C GLN A 788 -37.90 -22.97 4.30
N GLY A 789 -39.20 -23.14 4.23
CA GLY A 789 -40.16 -22.42 5.03
C GLY A 789 -39.99 -22.72 6.54
N ARG A 790 -40.52 -21.83 7.40
CA ARG A 790 -40.41 -21.91 8.86
C ARG A 790 -40.81 -23.24 9.47
N ARG A 791 -41.84 -23.90 8.96
CA ARG A 791 -42.46 -25.13 9.54
C ARG A 791 -41.85 -26.42 8.98
N THR A 792 -40.62 -26.45 8.58
CA THR A 792 -39.92 -27.67 8.14
C THR A 792 -38.80 -28.04 9.11
N ARG A 793 -38.39 -29.32 9.14
CA ARG A 793 -37.33 -29.83 10.02
C ARG A 793 -35.91 -29.57 9.48
N GLY A 794 -35.77 -29.30 8.19
CA GLY A 794 -34.47 -29.16 7.55
C GLY A 794 -33.97 -30.50 6.97
N LYS A 795 -32.65 -30.49 6.62
CA LYS A 795 -31.94 -31.69 6.12
C LYS A 795 -30.76 -31.98 7.05
N ARG A 796 -30.31 -33.24 7.06
CA ARG A 796 -29.14 -33.67 7.79
C ARG A 796 -27.88 -32.95 7.24
N MET A 797 -27.17 -32.25 8.13
CA MET A 797 -25.96 -31.50 7.81
C MET A 797 -24.71 -32.20 8.31
N VAL A 798 -24.82 -32.99 9.37
CA VAL A 798 -23.74 -33.75 9.95
C VAL A 798 -24.27 -35.16 10.31
N GLU A 799 -23.45 -36.19 10.03
CA GLU A 799 -23.69 -37.52 10.52
C GLU A 799 -23.14 -37.67 11.92
N LEU A 800 -24.01 -37.97 12.87
CA LEU A 800 -23.66 -38.11 14.28
C LEU A 800 -23.52 -39.60 14.64
N GLU A 801 -22.53 -39.96 15.43
CA GLU A 801 -22.40 -41.27 16.00
C GLU A 801 -23.51 -41.49 17.07
N PRO A 802 -23.85 -42.75 17.40
CA PRO A 802 -24.86 -43.02 18.42
C PRO A 802 -24.52 -42.40 19.78
N GLY A 803 -25.36 -41.46 20.24
CA GLY A 803 -25.13 -40.75 21.50
C GLY A 803 -24.40 -39.41 21.39
N ASP A 804 -23.91 -39.06 20.21
CA ASP A 804 -23.30 -37.75 19.93
C ASP A 804 -24.41 -36.70 19.61
N ARG A 805 -24.11 -35.42 19.77
CA ARG A 805 -24.96 -34.29 19.47
C ARG A 805 -24.20 -33.06 19.03
N VAL A 806 -24.82 -32.22 18.24
CA VAL A 806 -24.28 -30.90 17.92
C VAL A 806 -24.32 -30.01 19.17
N VAL A 807 -23.20 -29.39 19.51
CA VAL A 807 -23.07 -28.50 20.68
C VAL A 807 -22.87 -27.05 20.30
N GLU A 808 -22.22 -26.80 19.13
CA GLU A 808 -21.94 -25.45 18.67
C GLU A 808 -21.91 -25.36 17.15
N VAL A 809 -22.29 -24.18 16.63
CA VAL A 809 -22.16 -23.85 15.21
C VAL A 809 -21.67 -22.42 15.10
N THR A 810 -20.58 -22.23 14.38
CA THR A 810 -19.97 -20.91 14.17
C THR A 810 -19.83 -20.60 12.69
N ARG A 811 -19.91 -19.33 12.31
CA ARG A 811 -19.70 -18.88 10.94
C ARG A 811 -18.21 -18.77 10.64
N ALA A 812 -17.72 -19.54 9.65
CA ALA A 812 -16.41 -19.34 9.06
C ALA A 812 -16.56 -18.43 7.83
N HIS A 813 -15.73 -17.41 7.68
CA HIS A 813 -15.78 -16.56 6.50
C HIS A 813 -15.33 -17.35 5.27
N GLY A 814 -16.20 -17.43 4.27
CA GLY A 814 -15.98 -18.12 3.01
C GLY A 814 -14.90 -17.43 2.14
N ARG A 815 -14.54 -18.08 1.05
CA ARG A 815 -13.57 -17.62 0.05
C ARG A 815 -13.99 -16.27 -0.55
N GLY A 816 -13.44 -15.15 -0.06
CA GLY A 816 -13.59 -13.89 -0.77
C GLY A 816 -13.89 -12.66 0.08
N GLY A 817 -12.90 -11.90 0.38
CA GLY A 817 -12.97 -10.48 0.70
C GLY A 817 -13.19 -10.10 2.16
N PRO A 818 -12.85 -8.87 2.51
CA PRO A 818 -13.01 -8.31 3.84
C PRO A 818 -14.48 -8.24 4.26
N PRO A 819 -14.80 -8.16 5.57
CA PRO A 819 -16.16 -8.08 6.07
C PRO A 819 -16.90 -6.90 5.47
N ALA A 820 -18.18 -7.10 5.18
CA ALA A 820 -19.09 -6.25 4.41
C ALA A 820 -19.31 -4.81 4.94
N GLN A 821 -18.51 -4.30 5.86
CA GLN A 821 -18.59 -2.92 6.33
C GLN A 821 -18.02 -1.89 5.36
N GLU A 822 -17.07 -2.27 4.48
CA GLU A 822 -16.49 -1.32 3.51
C GLU A 822 -17.12 -1.35 2.11
N ARG A 823 -17.96 -2.35 1.81
CA ARG A 823 -18.62 -2.41 0.48
C ARG A 823 -19.91 -1.60 0.36
N VAL A 824 -20.45 -1.11 1.44
CA VAL A 824 -21.71 -0.34 1.43
C VAL A 824 -21.48 1.11 1.05
N THR A 825 -20.35 1.71 1.41
CA THR A 825 -20.01 3.10 1.04
C THR A 825 -19.70 3.25 -0.46
N ALA A 826 -19.00 2.30 -1.05
CA ALA A 826 -18.62 2.34 -2.46
C ALA A 826 -19.76 2.02 -3.45
N LYS A 827 -20.87 1.44 -2.98
CA LYS A 827 -22.03 1.12 -3.83
C LYS A 827 -23.13 2.18 -3.78
N ILE A 828 -23.14 3.01 -2.75
CA ILE A 828 -24.10 4.14 -2.62
C ILE A 828 -23.63 5.33 -3.46
N GLU A 829 -22.33 5.54 -3.64
CA GLU A 829 -21.80 6.58 -4.55
C GLU A 829 -21.99 6.24 -6.04
N LYS A 830 -22.14 4.95 -6.41
CA LYS A 830 -22.40 4.53 -7.80
C LYS A 830 -23.88 4.47 -8.19
N LEU A 831 -24.81 4.61 -7.25
CA LEU A 831 -26.25 4.61 -7.51
C LEU A 831 -26.86 6.01 -7.54
N GLY A 832 -26.06 7.06 -7.33
CA GLY A 832 -26.50 8.47 -7.39
C GLY A 832 -26.24 9.18 -8.73
N ALA A 833 -25.74 8.49 -9.74
CA ALA A 833 -25.46 9.08 -11.05
C ALA A 833 -25.74 8.08 -12.16
N SER A 834 -26.99 7.92 -12.55
CA SER A 834 -27.45 7.69 -13.93
C SER A 834 -28.95 7.33 -13.94
N ASP A 835 -29.79 8.34 -14.14
CA ASP A 835 -31.01 8.19 -14.91
C ASP A 835 -30.74 8.84 -16.27
N SER A 836 -30.65 8.04 -17.30
CA SER A 836 -31.18 8.26 -18.67
C SER A 836 -30.64 7.20 -19.63
N ASP A 837 -31.56 6.37 -20.04
CA ASP A 837 -31.83 5.78 -21.36
C ASP A 837 -30.76 5.01 -22.17
N ASP A 838 -31.25 3.83 -22.50
CA ASP A 838 -31.25 3.07 -23.78
C ASP A 838 -30.11 2.13 -24.15
N ASP A 839 -30.57 0.89 -24.16
CA ASP A 839 -30.50 -0.16 -25.21
C ASP A 839 -29.17 -0.63 -25.83
N GLN A 840 -28.99 -1.93 -25.61
CA GLN A 840 -28.61 -2.97 -26.59
C GLN A 840 -27.15 -3.18 -27.01
N LEU A 841 -26.84 -4.46 -26.89
CA LEU A 841 -26.01 -5.34 -27.73
C LEU A 841 -24.64 -5.78 -27.22
N ASP A 842 -24.67 -7.00 -26.75
CA ASP A 842 -23.90 -8.21 -27.11
C ASP A 842 -22.46 -8.11 -27.66
N LEU A 843 -21.65 -9.03 -27.08
CA LEU A 843 -20.60 -9.84 -27.71
C LEU A 843 -19.28 -9.14 -28.14
N LEU A 844 -18.27 -9.22 -27.34
CA LEU A 844 -17.05 -10.02 -27.59
C LEU A 844 -16.12 -9.96 -26.37
#